data_250a00bc61744f160f7b4e1f25e35b75
#
_entry.id   250a00bc61744f160f7b4e1f25e35b75
#
_cell.length_a   1.000
_cell.length_b   1.000
_cell.length_c   1.000
_cell.angle_alpha   90.00
_cell.angle_beta   90.00
_cell.angle_gamma   90.00
#
_symmetry.space_group_name_H-M   'P 1'
#
loop_
_entity.id
_entity.type
_entity.pdbx_description
1 polymer ?
#
loop_
_entity_poly.entity_id
_entity_poly.type
_entity_poly.pdbx_seq_one_letter_code
_entity_poly.pdbx_strand_id
1 'polypeptide(L)'
;MSFLKKIFGTSSQREVKAIMPLVEKIEALEDEYKALSDQQLQAKTPEFQQRLKDGETLDDILPEAFAACREAAWRVLGMRPYRVQLIGGIILHQGRIAEMKTGEGKTLVATLPAYLNALAGKGVHIVTVNDYLAKRDSEWMGKVYRFMGLTVGLVIHGVMGQDKKAAYDADITYGTNNEFGFDYLRDNMAIYSQELVQRGHYFAIVDEVDSILIDEARTPLIISGQGEKSTQLYTVVDQFVSKLTCQRIAKVDDKEEEDVNIDADYIVDEKARTATLTARGIKKAEEAFNIENLADPENTTLSHHINQAIKARGVMKRDIDYVVKDGQVIIVDEFTGRLMFGRRYNEGLHQAIEAKEHVEVANESKTLATITFQNYFRLYDKLSGMTGTAMTEEEEFGTIYELDIVEIPTNKPVQRVDHHDVVYKTEAGKLRAVVSQIEECHEKGQPVLVGTVSIEKSEELSDMLKRRGIKHNVLNAKNHEKEAEIVAQAGKLGAVTVATNMAGRGTDIMLGGNAEYLAKADLRKAGMSDELIAEATGYAETDNQEILDARKMFADAEAKYKDEIKEEAEKVREVGGLFILGTERHESRRIDNQLRGRAGRQGDPGESRFYLSLEDDIMRLFGSERVMGMMEKLGVDYDTPIEQKMLSNAIENAQKQVESRNFQTRKNVLQYDDVMNTQREVIYKQRRQVLDGEDLQGSIQNMIHTIVENAIQGHMGEQKHMDAESFREATALFHTMFLQPGELALTDEELQKYNEQQLVELVENRAKEVYAAKEQEIGSPLMRELERVLMLRVVDEYWMDQIDSMNDLKQGLGLRAYAQTDPVVAYKKEGYEMFEQMVAAIQEETLRRLFLVRLRKNEEVKRERVAKITGESGASDGTVRKQPQRKAIKIGRNDPCPCGSGLKWKKCTCTQFHPEQK
;
A
#
# COMPACT_ATOMS: atom_id res chain seq x y z
N MET A 1 -5.19 -1.11 -36.62
CA MET A 1 -5.28 -2.56 -36.22
C MET A 1 -4.75 -3.40 -37.36
N SER A 2 -3.86 -4.36 -37.07
CA SER A 2 -3.31 -5.30 -38.05
C SER A 2 -4.43 -6.14 -38.67
N PHE A 3 -4.36 -6.42 -39.99
CA PHE A 3 -5.29 -7.27 -40.72
C PHE A 3 -5.48 -8.66 -40.08
N LEU A 4 -4.44 -9.17 -39.42
CA LEU A 4 -4.46 -10.42 -38.67
C LEU A 4 -5.39 -10.36 -37.43
N LYS A 5 -5.46 -9.21 -36.72
CA LYS A 5 -6.39 -9.04 -35.58
C LYS A 5 -7.87 -9.04 -36.01
N LYS A 6 -8.17 -8.63 -37.25
CA LYS A 6 -9.54 -8.70 -37.77
C LYS A 6 -9.99 -10.13 -38.13
N ILE A 7 -9.07 -11.02 -38.49
CA ILE A 7 -9.39 -12.41 -38.88
C ILE A 7 -9.38 -13.36 -37.68
N PHE A 8 -8.40 -13.22 -36.79
CA PHE A 8 -8.18 -14.16 -35.67
C PHE A 8 -8.67 -13.65 -34.31
N GLY A 9 -9.19 -12.44 -34.24
CA GLY A 9 -9.58 -11.80 -32.97
C GLY A 9 -8.39 -11.38 -32.11
N THR A 10 -8.68 -10.75 -30.97
CA THR A 10 -7.69 -10.44 -29.92
C THR A 10 -7.32 -11.69 -29.13
N SER A 11 -6.24 -11.66 -28.35
CA SER A 11 -5.89 -12.74 -27.41
C SER A 11 -7.05 -12.99 -26.44
N SER A 12 -7.58 -11.93 -25.84
CA SER A 12 -8.72 -12.03 -24.91
C SER A 12 -9.97 -12.67 -25.54
N GLN A 13 -10.28 -12.35 -26.80
CA GLN A 13 -11.42 -12.96 -27.50
C GLN A 13 -11.26 -14.46 -27.71
N ARG A 14 -10.03 -14.94 -27.96
CA ARG A 14 -9.74 -16.37 -28.09
C ARG A 14 -9.86 -17.08 -26.74
N GLU A 15 -9.35 -16.48 -25.68
CA GLU A 15 -9.46 -16.98 -24.32
C GLU A 15 -10.93 -17.08 -23.86
N VAL A 16 -11.70 -16.01 -24.05
CA VAL A 16 -13.14 -16.01 -23.76
C VAL A 16 -13.85 -17.13 -24.53
N LYS A 17 -13.52 -17.33 -25.81
CA LYS A 17 -14.07 -18.41 -26.62
C LYS A 17 -13.70 -19.82 -26.10
N ALA A 18 -12.47 -19.98 -25.60
CA ALA A 18 -12.02 -21.24 -25.01
C ALA A 18 -12.73 -21.55 -23.69
N ILE A 19 -13.14 -20.55 -22.93
CA ILE A 19 -13.88 -20.69 -21.66
C ILE A 19 -15.39 -20.96 -21.89
N MET A 20 -15.94 -20.55 -23.01
CA MET A 20 -17.39 -20.68 -23.28
C MET A 20 -17.99 -22.05 -23.01
N PRO A 21 -17.38 -23.19 -23.41
CA PRO A 21 -17.94 -24.52 -23.10
C PRO A 21 -18.11 -24.79 -21.61
N LEU A 22 -17.22 -24.20 -20.76
CA LEU A 22 -17.31 -24.31 -19.31
C LEU A 22 -18.48 -23.47 -18.77
N VAL A 23 -18.65 -22.26 -19.30
CA VAL A 23 -19.80 -21.39 -18.96
C VAL A 23 -21.13 -22.08 -19.36
N GLU A 24 -21.21 -22.71 -20.51
CA GLU A 24 -22.38 -23.43 -20.96
C GLU A 24 -22.71 -24.63 -20.03
N LYS A 25 -21.69 -25.33 -19.52
CA LYS A 25 -21.90 -26.37 -18.50
C LYS A 25 -22.50 -25.81 -17.22
N ILE A 26 -22.00 -24.65 -16.73
CA ILE A 26 -22.53 -23.99 -15.53
C ILE A 26 -23.99 -23.59 -15.74
N GLU A 27 -24.31 -23.00 -16.90
CA GLU A 27 -25.69 -22.60 -17.24
C GLU A 27 -26.63 -23.79 -17.37
N ALA A 28 -26.18 -24.92 -17.92
CA ALA A 28 -26.95 -26.14 -18.04
C ALA A 28 -27.38 -26.74 -16.68
N LEU A 29 -26.64 -26.48 -15.60
CA LEU A 29 -26.97 -26.90 -14.25
C LEU A 29 -28.01 -25.97 -13.56
N GLU A 30 -28.42 -24.85 -14.18
CA GLU A 30 -29.31 -23.87 -13.55
C GLU A 30 -30.60 -24.44 -13.04
N ASP A 31 -31.35 -25.24 -13.85
CA ASP A 31 -32.64 -25.79 -13.48
C ASP A 31 -32.53 -26.85 -12.38
N GLU A 32 -31.44 -27.63 -12.38
CA GLU A 32 -31.15 -28.60 -11.33
C GLU A 32 -30.94 -27.90 -9.98
N TYR A 33 -30.06 -26.91 -9.92
CA TYR A 33 -29.76 -26.21 -8.68
C TYR A 33 -30.90 -25.34 -8.18
N LYS A 34 -31.71 -24.80 -9.07
CA LYS A 34 -32.94 -24.07 -8.74
C LYS A 34 -34.00 -24.95 -8.08
N ALA A 35 -34.06 -26.23 -8.43
CA ALA A 35 -34.99 -27.20 -7.84
C ALA A 35 -34.57 -27.65 -6.42
N LEU A 36 -33.33 -27.44 -5.99
CA LEU A 36 -32.85 -27.81 -4.67
C LEU A 36 -33.50 -26.94 -3.58
N SER A 37 -33.81 -27.56 -2.44
CA SER A 37 -34.14 -26.79 -1.22
C SER A 37 -32.90 -26.09 -0.66
N ASP A 38 -33.11 -25.11 0.24
CA ASP A 38 -31.98 -24.39 0.89
C ASP A 38 -31.04 -25.38 1.60
N GLN A 39 -31.59 -26.37 2.33
CA GLN A 39 -30.80 -27.38 3.01
C GLN A 39 -29.97 -28.25 2.04
N GLN A 40 -30.58 -28.61 0.90
CA GLN A 40 -29.86 -29.37 -0.14
C GLN A 40 -28.77 -28.57 -0.82
N LEU A 41 -29.02 -27.27 -1.06
CA LEU A 41 -28.03 -26.38 -1.63
C LEU A 41 -26.85 -26.16 -0.67
N GLN A 42 -27.13 -25.93 0.62
CA GLN A 42 -26.10 -25.79 1.68
C GLN A 42 -25.29 -27.10 1.84
N ALA A 43 -25.91 -28.26 1.70
CA ALA A 43 -25.25 -29.57 1.77
C ALA A 43 -24.24 -29.81 0.63
N LYS A 44 -24.27 -29.02 -0.44
CA LYS A 44 -23.26 -29.06 -1.51
C LYS A 44 -21.86 -28.65 -1.06
N THR A 45 -21.74 -27.73 -0.11
CA THR A 45 -20.44 -27.30 0.42
C THR A 45 -19.66 -28.44 1.08
N PRO A 46 -20.20 -29.19 2.07
CA PRO A 46 -19.48 -30.34 2.62
C PRO A 46 -19.31 -31.47 1.62
N GLU A 47 -20.23 -31.65 0.63
CA GLU A 47 -20.06 -32.60 -0.47
C GLU A 47 -18.82 -32.27 -1.30
N PHE A 48 -18.66 -31.04 -1.75
CA PHE A 48 -17.50 -30.59 -2.53
C PHE A 48 -16.21 -30.73 -1.73
N GLN A 49 -16.21 -30.34 -0.44
CA GLN A 49 -15.05 -30.50 0.44
C GLN A 49 -14.65 -31.98 0.59
N GLN A 50 -15.60 -32.90 0.62
CA GLN A 50 -15.29 -34.32 0.67
C GLN A 50 -14.69 -34.81 -0.65
N ARG A 51 -15.26 -34.44 -1.80
CA ARG A 51 -14.75 -34.79 -3.13
C ARG A 51 -13.28 -34.29 -3.32
N LEU A 52 -12.95 -33.10 -2.83
CA LEU A 52 -11.57 -32.60 -2.83
C LEU A 52 -10.64 -33.46 -1.97
N LYS A 53 -11.11 -33.95 -0.80
CA LYS A 53 -10.35 -34.92 0.04
C LYS A 53 -10.17 -36.26 -0.62
N ASP A 54 -11.15 -36.67 -1.44
CA ASP A 54 -11.12 -37.92 -2.19
C ASP A 54 -10.23 -37.86 -3.44
N GLY A 55 -9.66 -36.66 -3.75
CA GLY A 55 -8.67 -36.47 -4.80
C GLY A 55 -9.14 -35.76 -6.06
N GLU A 56 -10.40 -35.26 -6.12
CA GLU A 56 -10.83 -34.36 -7.19
C GLU A 56 -10.13 -33.00 -7.07
N THR A 57 -10.00 -32.31 -8.18
CA THR A 57 -9.40 -30.95 -8.22
C THR A 57 -10.49 -29.89 -8.14
N LEU A 58 -10.09 -28.64 -7.85
CA LEU A 58 -10.99 -27.48 -7.90
C LEU A 58 -11.59 -27.28 -9.30
N ASP A 59 -10.83 -27.60 -10.36
CA ASP A 59 -11.31 -27.49 -11.74
C ASP A 59 -12.40 -28.53 -12.06
N ASP A 60 -12.33 -29.73 -11.48
CA ASP A 60 -13.34 -30.77 -11.68
C ASP A 60 -14.68 -30.36 -11.10
N ILE A 61 -14.69 -29.76 -9.90
CA ILE A 61 -15.93 -29.33 -9.22
C ILE A 61 -16.40 -27.92 -9.62
N LEU A 62 -15.59 -27.14 -10.37
CA LEU A 62 -15.88 -25.75 -10.71
C LEU A 62 -17.27 -25.52 -11.30
N PRO A 63 -17.75 -26.30 -12.29
CA PRO A 63 -19.07 -26.04 -12.87
C PRO A 63 -20.20 -26.15 -11.83
N GLU A 64 -20.17 -27.15 -10.99
CA GLU A 64 -21.15 -27.40 -9.94
C GLU A 64 -21.05 -26.36 -8.82
N ALA A 65 -19.85 -26.03 -8.38
CA ALA A 65 -19.63 -25.03 -7.33
C ALA A 65 -20.07 -23.63 -7.78
N PHE A 66 -19.79 -23.25 -9.04
CA PHE A 66 -20.27 -21.98 -9.60
C PHE A 66 -21.80 -21.94 -9.75
N ALA A 67 -22.41 -23.05 -10.16
CA ALA A 67 -23.87 -23.16 -10.24
C ALA A 67 -24.51 -23.02 -8.84
N ALA A 68 -23.94 -23.67 -7.81
CA ALA A 68 -24.38 -23.56 -6.43
C ALA A 68 -24.27 -22.12 -5.90
N CYS A 69 -23.11 -21.47 -6.07
CA CYS A 69 -22.88 -20.09 -5.66
C CYS A 69 -23.78 -19.09 -6.40
N ARG A 70 -24.00 -19.29 -7.70
CA ARG A 70 -24.92 -18.50 -8.54
C ARG A 70 -26.36 -18.56 -8.05
N GLU A 71 -26.84 -19.75 -7.69
CA GLU A 71 -28.19 -19.93 -7.14
C GLU A 71 -28.31 -19.37 -5.71
N ALA A 72 -27.28 -19.54 -4.87
CA ALA A 72 -27.21 -18.93 -3.55
C ALA A 72 -27.25 -17.40 -3.63
N ALA A 73 -26.48 -16.77 -4.53
CA ALA A 73 -26.52 -15.33 -4.77
C ALA A 73 -27.91 -14.83 -5.18
N TRP A 74 -28.61 -15.61 -6.01
CA TRP A 74 -30.00 -15.30 -6.40
C TRP A 74 -30.94 -15.34 -5.19
N ARG A 75 -30.88 -16.39 -4.37
CA ARG A 75 -31.78 -16.55 -3.21
C ARG A 75 -31.53 -15.50 -2.13
N VAL A 76 -30.26 -15.20 -1.85
CA VAL A 76 -29.86 -14.34 -0.72
C VAL A 76 -29.84 -12.86 -1.08
N LEU A 77 -29.36 -12.53 -2.29
CA LEU A 77 -29.17 -11.15 -2.72
C LEU A 77 -30.18 -10.68 -3.78
N GLY A 78 -30.95 -11.60 -4.37
CA GLY A 78 -31.78 -11.30 -5.56
C GLY A 78 -30.97 -10.99 -6.82
N MET A 79 -29.67 -11.30 -6.82
CA MET A 79 -28.75 -11.05 -7.92
C MET A 79 -28.27 -12.36 -8.53
N ARG A 80 -28.55 -12.56 -9.80
CA ARG A 80 -28.07 -13.74 -10.54
C ARG A 80 -26.90 -13.34 -11.41
N PRO A 81 -25.70 -13.89 -11.21
CA PRO A 81 -24.53 -13.61 -12.05
C PRO A 81 -24.82 -13.85 -13.53
N TYR A 82 -24.50 -12.86 -14.38
CA TYR A 82 -24.61 -12.93 -15.81
C TYR A 82 -23.52 -13.80 -16.44
N ARG A 83 -23.71 -14.19 -17.70
CA ARG A 83 -22.73 -14.96 -18.47
C ARG A 83 -21.33 -14.32 -18.46
N VAL A 84 -21.24 -13.02 -18.66
CA VAL A 84 -19.96 -12.26 -18.60
C VAL A 84 -19.32 -12.31 -17.21
N GLN A 85 -20.13 -12.37 -16.16
CA GLN A 85 -19.65 -12.49 -14.78
C GLN A 85 -19.16 -13.90 -14.46
N LEU A 86 -19.77 -14.95 -15.04
CA LEU A 86 -19.24 -16.32 -14.95
C LEU A 86 -17.85 -16.42 -15.62
N ILE A 87 -17.67 -15.79 -16.80
CA ILE A 87 -16.38 -15.71 -17.48
C ILE A 87 -15.36 -15.04 -16.57
N GLY A 88 -15.71 -13.89 -15.96
CA GLY A 88 -14.85 -13.18 -15.02
C GLY A 88 -14.43 -14.04 -13.82
N GLY A 89 -15.38 -14.77 -13.22
CA GLY A 89 -15.10 -15.69 -12.12
C GLY A 89 -14.13 -16.82 -12.49
N ILE A 90 -14.25 -17.39 -13.70
CA ILE A 90 -13.35 -18.43 -14.19
C ILE A 90 -11.93 -17.88 -14.39
N ILE A 91 -11.80 -16.69 -14.99
CA ILE A 91 -10.49 -16.04 -15.19
C ILE A 91 -9.82 -15.75 -13.86
N LEU A 92 -10.55 -15.24 -12.87
CA LEU A 92 -10.02 -15.03 -11.51
C LEU A 92 -9.57 -16.35 -10.87
N HIS A 93 -10.35 -17.43 -11.03
CA HIS A 93 -9.96 -18.75 -10.53
C HIS A 93 -8.66 -19.26 -11.17
N GLN A 94 -8.41 -18.93 -12.45
CA GLN A 94 -7.19 -19.28 -13.16
C GLN A 94 -5.94 -18.50 -12.70
N GLY A 95 -6.06 -17.56 -11.74
CA GLY A 95 -4.94 -16.74 -11.31
C GLY A 95 -4.56 -15.65 -12.31
N ARG A 96 -5.52 -15.02 -12.95
CA ARG A 96 -5.35 -14.02 -14.02
C ARG A 96 -6.09 -12.73 -13.67
N ILE A 97 -5.88 -11.67 -14.44
CA ILE A 97 -6.62 -10.41 -14.29
C ILE A 97 -7.85 -10.40 -15.20
N ALA A 98 -9.01 -10.21 -14.59
CA ALA A 98 -10.28 -10.00 -15.29
C ALA A 98 -10.49 -8.51 -15.53
N GLU A 99 -10.25 -8.00 -16.76
CA GLU A 99 -10.63 -6.64 -17.08
C GLU A 99 -12.11 -6.56 -17.42
N MET A 100 -12.90 -6.07 -16.47
CA MET A 100 -14.33 -5.81 -16.61
C MET A 100 -14.62 -4.33 -16.45
N LYS A 101 -15.34 -3.74 -17.40
CA LYS A 101 -15.65 -2.30 -17.35
C LYS A 101 -16.36 -1.92 -16.05
N THR A 102 -16.21 -0.68 -15.64
CA THR A 102 -16.85 -0.18 -14.43
C THR A 102 -18.38 -0.33 -14.52
N GLY A 103 -19.01 -0.76 -13.42
CA GLY A 103 -20.46 -1.02 -13.38
C GLY A 103 -20.88 -2.41 -13.83
N GLU A 104 -19.96 -3.32 -14.22
CA GLU A 104 -20.28 -4.73 -14.60
C GLU A 104 -20.44 -5.68 -13.41
N GLY A 105 -20.43 -5.17 -12.17
CA GLY A 105 -20.67 -5.96 -10.95
C GLY A 105 -19.53 -6.85 -10.52
N LYS A 106 -18.26 -6.34 -10.59
CA LYS A 106 -17.06 -7.07 -10.19
C LYS A 106 -17.13 -7.67 -8.78
N THR A 107 -17.74 -6.97 -7.82
CA THR A 107 -17.93 -7.43 -6.44
C THR A 107 -18.70 -8.76 -6.38
N LEU A 108 -19.74 -8.91 -7.23
CA LEU A 108 -20.50 -10.17 -7.34
C LEU A 108 -19.68 -11.26 -8.03
N VAL A 109 -18.88 -10.91 -9.05
CA VAL A 109 -17.98 -11.84 -9.75
C VAL A 109 -17.01 -12.52 -8.79
N ALA A 110 -16.41 -11.75 -7.88
CA ALA A 110 -15.46 -12.28 -6.90
C ALA A 110 -16.05 -13.37 -6.00
N THR A 111 -17.37 -13.42 -5.83
CA THR A 111 -18.03 -14.45 -4.99
C THR A 111 -17.83 -15.86 -5.53
N LEU A 112 -17.81 -16.04 -6.84
CA LEU A 112 -17.69 -17.33 -7.51
C LEU A 112 -16.35 -18.02 -7.24
N PRO A 113 -15.19 -17.39 -7.60
CA PRO A 113 -13.88 -17.98 -7.34
C PRO A 113 -13.54 -18.02 -5.85
N ALA A 114 -14.02 -17.05 -5.04
CA ALA A 114 -13.80 -17.06 -3.60
C ALA A 114 -14.49 -18.27 -2.95
N TYR A 115 -15.75 -18.55 -3.27
CA TYR A 115 -16.46 -19.74 -2.80
C TYR A 115 -15.71 -21.04 -3.19
N LEU A 116 -15.39 -21.20 -4.47
CA LEU A 116 -14.72 -22.40 -4.97
C LEU A 116 -13.38 -22.65 -4.27
N ASN A 117 -12.53 -21.63 -4.17
CA ASN A 117 -11.20 -21.81 -3.58
C ASN A 117 -11.23 -21.94 -2.04
N ALA A 118 -12.23 -21.36 -1.37
CA ALA A 118 -12.43 -21.52 0.07
C ALA A 118 -12.73 -22.98 0.46
N LEU A 119 -13.32 -23.79 -0.46
CA LEU A 119 -13.56 -25.22 -0.23
C LEU A 119 -12.30 -26.00 0.09
N ALA A 120 -11.12 -25.52 -0.36
CA ALA A 120 -9.82 -26.13 -0.03
C ALA A 120 -9.42 -25.97 1.45
N GLY A 121 -10.10 -25.12 2.23
CA GLY A 121 -9.84 -24.91 3.66
C GLY A 121 -8.54 -24.17 3.98
N LYS A 122 -7.87 -23.56 2.97
CA LYS A 122 -6.58 -22.86 3.13
C LYS A 122 -6.73 -21.36 3.35
N GLY A 123 -7.93 -20.79 3.22
CA GLY A 123 -8.25 -19.37 3.31
C GLY A 123 -8.10 -18.61 1.99
N VAL A 124 -9.07 -17.73 1.74
CA VAL A 124 -9.08 -16.84 0.57
C VAL A 124 -9.11 -15.41 1.07
N HIS A 125 -8.22 -14.58 0.56
CA HIS A 125 -8.19 -13.16 0.88
C HIS A 125 -8.81 -12.34 -0.26
N ILE A 126 -9.77 -11.48 0.05
CA ILE A 126 -10.32 -10.50 -0.89
C ILE A 126 -9.82 -9.14 -0.46
N VAL A 127 -8.94 -8.57 -1.30
CA VAL A 127 -8.18 -7.36 -1.00
C VAL A 127 -8.87 -6.16 -1.66
N THR A 128 -9.16 -5.13 -0.86
CA THR A 128 -9.77 -3.88 -1.32
C THR A 128 -8.89 -2.69 -1.01
N VAL A 129 -9.19 -1.54 -1.64
CA VAL A 129 -8.40 -0.31 -1.47
C VAL A 129 -8.70 0.46 -0.17
N ASN A 130 -9.81 0.18 0.52
CA ASN A 130 -10.17 0.90 1.75
C ASN A 130 -11.11 0.12 2.67
N ASP A 131 -11.15 0.53 3.94
CA ASP A 131 -11.94 -0.07 5.01
C ASP A 131 -13.45 -0.04 4.74
N TYR A 132 -13.94 1.01 4.09
CA TYR A 132 -15.37 1.12 3.75
C TYR A 132 -15.80 0.02 2.78
N LEU A 133 -15.03 -0.20 1.71
CA LEU A 133 -15.32 -1.24 0.73
C LEU A 133 -15.15 -2.63 1.35
N ALA A 134 -14.08 -2.85 2.13
CA ALA A 134 -13.86 -4.12 2.81
C ALA A 134 -15.06 -4.47 3.73
N LYS A 135 -15.51 -3.52 4.54
CA LYS A 135 -16.67 -3.71 5.43
C LYS A 135 -17.96 -3.94 4.64
N ARG A 136 -18.28 -3.07 3.68
CA ARG A 136 -19.49 -3.19 2.86
C ARG A 136 -19.57 -4.54 2.15
N ASP A 137 -18.49 -4.93 1.50
CA ASP A 137 -18.49 -6.12 0.65
C ASP A 137 -18.43 -7.41 1.48
N SER A 138 -17.75 -7.43 2.64
CA SER A 138 -17.77 -8.57 3.57
C SER A 138 -19.15 -8.80 4.19
N GLU A 139 -19.90 -7.74 4.46
CA GLU A 139 -21.27 -7.84 4.97
C GLU A 139 -22.25 -8.25 3.86
N TRP A 140 -22.16 -7.63 2.70
CA TRP A 140 -23.09 -7.82 1.59
C TRP A 140 -22.88 -9.16 0.89
N MET A 141 -21.70 -9.42 0.35
CA MET A 141 -21.36 -10.69 -0.32
C MET A 141 -21.21 -11.82 0.69
N GLY A 142 -20.81 -11.51 1.91
CA GLY A 142 -20.69 -12.46 3.01
C GLY A 142 -21.98 -13.23 3.32
N LYS A 143 -23.16 -12.68 2.99
CA LYS A 143 -24.43 -13.40 3.10
C LYS A 143 -24.47 -14.65 2.25
N VAL A 144 -23.89 -14.59 1.04
CA VAL A 144 -23.84 -15.77 0.11
C VAL A 144 -22.97 -16.86 0.72
N TYR A 145 -21.79 -16.50 1.23
CA TYR A 145 -20.86 -17.46 1.82
C TYR A 145 -21.41 -18.09 3.09
N ARG A 146 -21.99 -17.28 3.99
CA ARG A 146 -22.62 -17.78 5.24
C ARG A 146 -23.80 -18.67 4.94
N PHE A 147 -24.64 -18.31 3.94
CA PHE A 147 -25.72 -19.18 3.49
C PHE A 147 -25.20 -20.54 3.01
N MET A 148 -24.05 -20.56 2.33
CA MET A 148 -23.40 -21.80 1.88
C MET A 148 -22.60 -22.50 2.98
N GLY A 149 -22.59 -22.00 4.23
CA GLY A 149 -21.95 -22.63 5.38
C GLY A 149 -20.47 -22.29 5.56
N LEU A 150 -19.95 -21.25 4.87
CA LEU A 150 -18.57 -20.75 5.03
C LEU A 150 -18.50 -19.56 5.99
N THR A 151 -17.36 -19.41 6.64
CA THR A 151 -17.06 -18.31 7.56
C THR A 151 -16.46 -17.12 6.82
N VAL A 152 -16.76 -15.88 7.29
CA VAL A 152 -16.28 -14.64 6.70
C VAL A 152 -15.66 -13.76 7.77
N GLY A 153 -14.40 -13.39 7.55
CA GLY A 153 -13.63 -12.47 8.39
C GLY A 153 -13.48 -11.08 7.76
N LEU A 154 -13.22 -10.08 8.59
CA LEU A 154 -12.97 -8.70 8.17
C LEU A 154 -11.72 -8.16 8.88
N VAL A 155 -10.73 -7.72 8.10
CA VAL A 155 -9.47 -7.14 8.56
C VAL A 155 -9.38 -5.69 8.07
N ILE A 156 -9.66 -4.76 8.96
CA ILE A 156 -9.60 -3.32 8.75
C ILE A 156 -8.88 -2.64 9.90
N HIS A 157 -8.56 -1.37 9.73
CA HIS A 157 -7.91 -0.59 10.79
C HIS A 157 -8.72 -0.63 12.11
N GLY A 158 -8.01 -0.87 13.21
CA GLY A 158 -8.62 -0.92 14.57
C GLY A 158 -9.07 -2.31 15.04
N VAL A 159 -9.12 -3.31 14.16
CA VAL A 159 -9.32 -4.72 14.57
C VAL A 159 -8.00 -5.26 15.12
N MET A 160 -8.00 -5.84 16.31
CA MET A 160 -6.77 -6.28 17.00
C MET A 160 -6.96 -7.62 17.73
N GLY A 161 -5.84 -8.25 18.07
CA GLY A 161 -5.77 -9.41 18.94
C GLY A 161 -6.57 -10.62 18.45
N GLN A 162 -7.39 -11.18 19.31
CA GLN A 162 -8.15 -12.40 19.03
C GLN A 162 -9.18 -12.22 17.91
N ASP A 163 -9.81 -11.04 17.79
CA ASP A 163 -10.78 -10.77 16.73
C ASP A 163 -10.09 -10.75 15.35
N LYS A 164 -8.87 -10.19 15.28
CA LYS A 164 -8.08 -10.20 14.06
C LYS A 164 -7.66 -11.63 13.68
N LYS A 165 -7.21 -12.42 14.63
CA LYS A 165 -6.87 -13.84 14.41
C LYS A 165 -8.09 -14.62 13.92
N ALA A 166 -9.23 -14.48 14.56
CA ALA A 166 -10.48 -15.12 14.14
C ALA A 166 -10.89 -14.70 12.72
N ALA A 167 -10.62 -13.46 12.32
CA ALA A 167 -10.88 -12.98 10.96
C ALA A 167 -9.96 -13.66 9.93
N TYR A 168 -8.68 -13.90 10.23
CA TYR A 168 -7.78 -14.66 9.36
C TYR A 168 -8.04 -16.17 9.34
N ASP A 169 -8.58 -16.72 10.43
CA ASP A 169 -8.95 -18.13 10.52
C ASP A 169 -10.24 -18.45 9.76
N ALA A 170 -10.99 -17.44 9.32
CA ALA A 170 -12.18 -17.60 8.49
C ALA A 170 -11.83 -18.19 7.10
N ASP A 171 -12.82 -18.83 6.44
CA ASP A 171 -12.65 -19.40 5.10
C ASP A 171 -12.38 -18.33 4.05
N ILE A 172 -13.01 -17.15 4.19
CA ILE A 172 -12.84 -15.99 3.33
C ILE A 172 -12.64 -14.76 4.19
N THR A 173 -11.54 -14.04 3.95
CA THR A 173 -11.19 -12.84 4.70
C THR A 173 -11.16 -11.62 3.78
N TYR A 174 -12.01 -10.64 4.06
CA TYR A 174 -11.96 -9.32 3.43
C TYR A 174 -11.02 -8.40 4.21
N GLY A 175 -10.26 -7.58 3.53
CA GLY A 175 -9.42 -6.59 4.17
C GLY A 175 -8.80 -5.62 3.21
N THR A 176 -8.09 -4.62 3.74
CA THR A 176 -7.34 -3.66 2.93
C THR A 176 -5.94 -4.18 2.64
N ASN A 177 -5.40 -3.80 1.48
CA ASN A 177 -4.03 -4.12 1.08
C ASN A 177 -3.00 -3.74 2.16
N ASN A 178 -3.18 -2.59 2.79
CA ASN A 178 -2.28 -2.10 3.84
C ASN A 178 -2.32 -2.98 5.09
N GLU A 179 -3.52 -3.31 5.60
CA GLU A 179 -3.64 -4.12 6.82
C GLU A 179 -3.09 -5.54 6.61
N PHE A 180 -3.34 -6.16 5.46
CA PHE A 180 -2.74 -7.46 5.14
C PHE A 180 -1.21 -7.40 5.15
N GLY A 181 -0.61 -6.39 4.55
CA GLY A 181 0.83 -6.25 4.51
C GLY A 181 1.43 -5.84 5.86
N PHE A 182 0.79 -4.95 6.62
CA PHE A 182 1.23 -4.61 7.96
C PHE A 182 1.12 -5.78 8.94
N ASP A 183 0.07 -6.60 8.83
CA ASP A 183 -0.08 -7.78 9.66
C ASP A 183 1.02 -8.82 9.34
N TYR A 184 1.40 -8.98 8.08
CA TYR A 184 2.56 -9.79 7.72
C TYR A 184 3.85 -9.28 8.41
N LEU A 185 4.09 -7.97 8.39
CA LEU A 185 5.26 -7.39 9.06
C LEU A 185 5.17 -7.56 10.59
N ARG A 186 3.98 -7.33 11.19
CA ARG A 186 3.75 -7.50 12.64
C ARG A 186 3.96 -8.95 13.08
N ASP A 187 3.48 -9.92 12.30
CA ASP A 187 3.68 -11.35 12.56
C ASP A 187 5.16 -11.72 12.56
N ASN A 188 5.95 -11.13 11.65
CA ASN A 188 7.39 -11.35 11.61
C ASN A 188 8.17 -10.58 12.68
N MET A 189 7.51 -9.70 13.45
CA MET A 189 8.05 -9.04 14.65
C MET A 189 7.44 -9.56 15.95
N ALA A 190 6.57 -10.59 15.89
CA ALA A 190 5.93 -11.19 17.05
C ALA A 190 6.95 -11.90 17.93
N ILE A 191 6.86 -11.73 19.25
CA ILE A 191 7.76 -12.39 20.23
C ILE A 191 7.14 -13.62 20.87
N TYR A 192 5.82 -13.82 20.69
CA TYR A 192 5.08 -15.02 21.09
C TYR A 192 4.30 -15.58 19.91
N SER A 193 4.28 -16.91 19.76
CA SER A 193 3.52 -17.57 18.70
C SER A 193 2.01 -17.31 18.76
N GLN A 194 1.49 -16.96 19.94
CA GLN A 194 0.08 -16.60 20.13
C GLN A 194 -0.27 -15.23 19.55
N GLU A 195 0.71 -14.35 19.30
CA GLU A 195 0.52 -13.04 18.69
C GLU A 195 0.34 -13.14 17.18
N LEU A 196 0.69 -14.25 16.57
CA LEU A 196 0.57 -14.48 15.14
C LEU A 196 -0.90 -14.53 14.74
N VAL A 197 -1.25 -13.76 13.71
CA VAL A 197 -2.63 -13.65 13.24
C VAL A 197 -2.83 -14.31 11.88
N GLN A 198 -1.85 -14.24 10.97
CA GLN A 198 -1.96 -14.81 9.63
C GLN A 198 -1.59 -16.31 9.62
N ARG A 199 -2.34 -17.11 8.85
CA ARG A 199 -2.10 -18.55 8.72
C ARG A 199 -1.41 -18.98 7.42
N GLY A 200 -1.27 -18.07 6.45
CA GLY A 200 -0.62 -18.35 5.15
C GLY A 200 -1.19 -17.51 4.02
N HIS A 201 -0.62 -17.65 2.83
CA HIS A 201 -0.93 -16.86 1.64
C HIS A 201 -1.33 -17.79 0.48
N TYR A 202 -2.54 -18.39 0.58
CA TYR A 202 -2.99 -19.36 -0.42
C TYR A 202 -3.55 -18.69 -1.67
N PHE A 203 -4.62 -17.91 -1.57
CA PHE A 203 -5.25 -17.26 -2.71
C PHE A 203 -5.67 -15.84 -2.38
N ALA A 204 -5.29 -14.87 -3.22
CA ALA A 204 -5.76 -13.49 -3.14
C ALA A 204 -6.53 -13.09 -4.40
N ILE A 205 -7.67 -12.44 -4.21
CA ILE A 205 -8.43 -11.74 -5.24
C ILE A 205 -8.31 -10.24 -4.94
N VAL A 206 -7.62 -9.49 -5.80
CA VAL A 206 -7.37 -8.06 -5.62
C VAL A 206 -8.41 -7.26 -6.40
N ASP A 207 -9.28 -6.54 -5.69
CA ASP A 207 -10.22 -5.59 -6.32
C ASP A 207 -9.51 -4.27 -6.64
N GLU A 208 -9.83 -3.69 -7.79
CA GLU A 208 -9.11 -2.54 -8.34
C GLU A 208 -7.58 -2.79 -8.38
N VAL A 209 -7.20 -3.93 -8.96
CA VAL A 209 -5.82 -4.44 -8.97
C VAL A 209 -4.79 -3.46 -9.53
N ASP A 210 -5.17 -2.62 -10.47
CA ASP A 210 -4.33 -1.56 -11.04
C ASP A 210 -4.03 -0.43 -10.03
N SER A 211 -4.95 -0.13 -9.11
CA SER A 211 -4.66 0.80 -8.02
C SER A 211 -3.65 0.23 -7.03
N ILE A 212 -3.91 -0.99 -6.58
CA ILE A 212 -3.11 -1.61 -5.51
C ILE A 212 -1.72 -2.00 -6.02
N LEU A 213 -1.65 -2.68 -7.17
CA LEU A 213 -0.39 -3.26 -7.65
C LEU A 213 0.44 -2.32 -8.54
N ILE A 214 -0.14 -1.22 -9.03
CA ILE A 214 0.59 -0.23 -9.86
C ILE A 214 0.73 1.10 -9.13
N ASP A 215 -0.39 1.77 -8.77
CA ASP A 215 -0.33 3.12 -8.20
C ASP A 215 0.27 3.12 -6.80
N GLU A 216 -0.28 2.30 -5.90
CA GLU A 216 0.15 2.24 -4.51
C GLU A 216 1.48 1.50 -4.33
N ALA A 217 1.89 0.70 -5.32
CA ALA A 217 3.13 -0.08 -5.29
C ALA A 217 4.42 0.74 -5.52
N ARG A 218 4.35 2.08 -5.51
CA ARG A 218 5.53 2.97 -5.57
C ARG A 218 6.23 3.10 -4.22
N THR A 219 5.52 2.95 -3.12
CA THR A 219 6.05 3.06 -1.76
C THR A 219 5.93 1.74 -1.02
N PRO A 220 6.99 1.28 -0.34
CA PRO A 220 6.91 0.09 0.49
C PRO A 220 6.06 0.33 1.73
N LEU A 221 5.57 -0.75 2.33
CA LEU A 221 5.04 -0.77 3.67
C LEU A 221 6.18 -0.72 4.67
N ILE A 222 6.13 0.17 5.64
CA ILE A 222 7.19 0.37 6.62
C ILE A 222 6.58 0.45 8.02
N ILE A 223 7.10 -0.35 8.94
CA ILE A 223 6.86 -0.19 10.37
C ILE A 223 8.06 0.55 10.96
N SER A 224 7.78 1.66 11.64
CA SER A 224 8.79 2.55 12.21
C SER A 224 8.79 2.54 13.73
N GLY A 225 9.97 2.65 14.31
CA GLY A 225 10.18 2.90 15.75
C GLY A 225 10.81 4.26 16.02
N GLN A 226 10.96 4.59 17.29
CA GLN A 226 11.58 5.84 17.69
C GLN A 226 13.09 5.80 17.40
N GLY A 227 13.59 6.74 16.61
CA GLY A 227 15.01 6.94 16.36
C GLY A 227 15.66 7.84 17.40
N GLU A 228 16.98 7.83 17.46
CA GLU A 228 17.79 8.56 18.46
C GLU A 228 18.27 9.94 17.98
N LYS A 229 18.08 10.29 16.70
CA LYS A 229 18.71 11.47 16.09
C LYS A 229 18.04 12.79 16.45
N SER A 230 18.86 13.85 16.56
CA SER A 230 18.48 15.20 16.97
C SER A 230 17.65 15.94 15.92
N THR A 231 16.53 16.54 16.31
CA THR A 231 15.65 17.38 15.48
C THR A 231 16.22 18.78 15.18
N GLN A 232 17.22 19.24 15.94
CA GLN A 232 17.75 20.60 15.82
C GLN A 232 18.47 20.86 14.50
N LEU A 233 19.14 19.86 13.93
CA LEU A 233 19.89 19.99 12.69
C LEU A 233 18.98 20.34 11.50
N TYR A 234 17.77 19.79 11.43
CA TYR A 234 16.78 20.12 10.37
C TYR A 234 16.45 21.61 10.36
N THR A 235 16.23 22.21 11.52
CA THR A 235 15.91 23.64 11.62
C THR A 235 17.10 24.52 11.22
N VAL A 236 18.31 24.16 11.62
CA VAL A 236 19.52 24.92 11.28
C VAL A 236 19.80 24.84 9.77
N VAL A 237 19.68 23.64 9.20
CA VAL A 237 19.90 23.41 7.76
C VAL A 237 18.82 24.11 6.94
N ASP A 238 17.55 24.08 7.37
CA ASP A 238 16.47 24.80 6.69
C ASP A 238 16.71 26.31 6.65
N GLN A 239 17.19 26.91 7.75
CA GLN A 239 17.58 28.31 7.80
C GLN A 239 18.72 28.65 6.84
N PHE A 240 19.66 27.72 6.65
CA PHE A 240 20.74 27.88 5.66
C PHE A 240 20.16 27.80 4.22
N VAL A 241 19.42 26.75 3.90
CA VAL A 241 18.87 26.50 2.56
C VAL A 241 17.88 27.61 2.13
N SER A 242 17.17 28.22 3.08
CA SER A 242 16.26 29.34 2.80
C SER A 242 16.95 30.57 2.19
N LYS A 243 18.27 30.69 2.34
CA LYS A 243 19.10 31.80 1.80
C LYS A 243 19.73 31.48 0.46
N LEU A 244 19.64 30.21 0.01
CA LEU A 244 20.19 29.77 -1.26
C LEU A 244 19.30 30.15 -2.45
N THR A 245 19.93 30.42 -3.59
CA THR A 245 19.24 30.69 -4.86
C THR A 245 18.96 29.38 -5.60
N CYS A 246 17.74 29.26 -6.12
CA CYS A 246 17.25 28.08 -6.84
C CYS A 246 17.09 28.39 -8.33
N GLN A 247 17.53 27.50 -9.20
CA GLN A 247 17.21 27.49 -10.63
C GLN A 247 16.38 26.23 -10.95
N ARG A 248 15.23 26.42 -11.61
CA ARG A 248 14.39 25.33 -12.08
C ARG A 248 14.69 25.04 -13.54
N ILE A 249 14.90 23.76 -13.84
CA ILE A 249 15.20 23.30 -15.19
C ILE A 249 14.11 22.31 -15.59
N ALA A 250 13.44 22.56 -16.72
CA ALA A 250 12.42 21.66 -17.27
C ALA A 250 13.04 20.55 -18.16
N LYS A 251 14.31 20.68 -18.52
CA LYS A 251 15.05 19.78 -19.41
C LYS A 251 16.48 19.53 -18.91
N VAL A 252 16.82 18.27 -18.75
CA VAL A 252 18.18 17.77 -18.85
C VAL A 252 18.15 16.73 -19.96
N ASP A 253 18.38 17.11 -21.22
CA ASP A 253 18.67 16.18 -22.29
C ASP A 253 20.17 15.93 -22.33
N ASP A 254 20.59 14.68 -22.18
CA ASP A 254 21.99 14.19 -22.17
C ASP A 254 22.78 14.45 -23.47
N LYS A 255 22.26 15.24 -24.42
CA LYS A 255 22.88 15.43 -25.73
C LYS A 255 23.25 16.87 -26.11
N GLU A 256 22.92 17.85 -25.30
CA GLU A 256 23.35 19.22 -25.53
C GLU A 256 23.91 19.81 -24.20
N GLU A 257 25.13 19.43 -23.86
CA GLU A 257 26.02 20.20 -22.98
C GLU A 257 26.47 21.49 -23.68
N GLU A 258 25.58 22.37 -24.05
CA GLU A 258 25.96 23.71 -24.46
C GLU A 258 25.29 24.74 -23.53
N ASP A 259 26.10 25.25 -22.61
CA ASP A 259 25.99 26.56 -21.92
C ASP A 259 24.63 26.90 -21.31
N VAL A 260 24.05 26.03 -20.46
CA VAL A 260 23.13 26.53 -19.43
C VAL A 260 23.97 27.25 -18.39
N ASN A 261 24.00 28.58 -18.46
CA ASN A 261 24.71 29.42 -17.49
C ASN A 261 24.02 29.22 -16.11
N ILE A 262 24.56 28.27 -15.31
CA ILE A 262 24.01 27.91 -13.98
C ILE A 262 24.49 28.98 -12.99
N ASP A 263 23.63 29.97 -12.73
CA ASP A 263 23.86 31.01 -11.73
C ASP A 263 22.97 30.81 -10.49
N ALA A 264 22.95 29.61 -9.96
CA ALA A 264 22.18 29.24 -8.78
C ALA A 264 23.01 28.39 -7.82
N ASP A 265 22.61 28.32 -6.57
CA ASP A 265 23.24 27.51 -5.52
C ASP A 265 22.75 26.06 -5.55
N TYR A 266 21.52 25.83 -6.01
CA TYR A 266 21.00 24.49 -6.28
C TYR A 266 20.06 24.50 -7.48
N ILE A 267 19.95 23.35 -8.11
CA ILE A 267 19.12 23.11 -9.31
C ILE A 267 17.99 22.19 -8.93
N VAL A 268 16.79 22.49 -9.42
CA VAL A 268 15.62 21.62 -9.33
C VAL A 268 15.25 21.14 -10.72
N ASP A 269 15.36 19.84 -10.95
CA ASP A 269 14.80 19.17 -12.12
C ASP A 269 13.33 18.84 -11.84
N GLU A 270 12.42 19.61 -12.43
CA GLU A 270 10.99 19.41 -12.24
C GLU A 270 10.51 18.10 -12.88
N LYS A 271 11.13 17.68 -13.98
CA LYS A 271 10.81 16.42 -14.67
C LYS A 271 11.24 15.19 -13.87
N ALA A 272 12.45 15.25 -13.25
CA ALA A 272 12.96 14.18 -12.40
C ALA A 272 12.44 14.25 -10.96
N ARG A 273 11.83 15.37 -10.55
CA ARG A 273 11.46 15.68 -9.17
C ARG A 273 12.66 15.55 -8.21
N THR A 274 13.83 16.02 -8.64
CA THR A 274 15.08 16.00 -7.88
C THR A 274 15.61 17.41 -7.65
N ALA A 275 16.40 17.58 -6.59
CA ALA A 275 17.10 18.80 -6.27
C ALA A 275 18.56 18.47 -5.96
N THR A 276 19.50 19.23 -6.53
CA THR A 276 20.93 18.96 -6.41
C THR A 276 21.70 20.27 -6.18
N LEU A 277 22.66 20.26 -5.24
CA LEU A 277 23.57 21.40 -5.03
C LEU A 277 24.50 21.58 -6.22
N THR A 278 24.77 22.84 -6.57
CA THR A 278 25.84 23.21 -7.50
C THR A 278 27.18 23.33 -6.75
N ALA A 279 28.29 23.40 -7.49
CA ALA A 279 29.60 23.65 -6.88
C ALA A 279 29.61 24.93 -6.03
N ARG A 280 28.86 25.98 -6.43
CA ARG A 280 28.65 27.19 -5.65
C ARG A 280 27.90 26.97 -4.34
N GLY A 281 26.83 26.10 -4.41
CA GLY A 281 26.05 25.74 -3.23
C GLY A 281 26.83 24.89 -2.25
N ILE A 282 27.63 23.95 -2.72
CA ILE A 282 28.56 23.14 -1.90
C ILE A 282 29.54 24.05 -1.15
N LYS A 283 30.19 24.96 -1.86
CA LYS A 283 31.14 25.91 -1.22
C LYS A 283 30.47 26.77 -0.15
N LYS A 284 29.26 27.27 -0.39
CA LYS A 284 28.51 28.03 0.62
C LYS A 284 28.13 27.16 1.82
N ALA A 285 27.83 25.87 1.62
CA ALA A 285 27.54 24.93 2.71
C ALA A 285 28.81 24.70 3.55
N GLU A 286 29.97 24.46 2.92
CA GLU A 286 31.24 24.27 3.58
C GLU A 286 31.64 25.51 4.42
N GLU A 287 31.46 26.70 3.86
CA GLU A 287 31.70 27.97 4.58
C GLU A 287 30.72 28.17 5.76
N ALA A 288 29.43 27.86 5.55
CA ALA A 288 28.39 28.08 6.56
C ALA A 288 28.51 27.16 7.77
N PHE A 289 28.90 25.89 7.53
CA PHE A 289 29.04 24.88 8.57
C PHE A 289 30.49 24.69 9.04
N ASN A 290 31.45 25.50 8.51
CA ASN A 290 32.86 25.46 8.84
C ASN A 290 33.50 24.07 8.71
N ILE A 291 33.27 23.44 7.57
CA ILE A 291 33.79 22.11 7.18
C ILE A 291 34.69 22.26 5.94
N GLU A 292 35.70 21.39 5.81
CA GLU A 292 36.64 21.45 4.69
C GLU A 292 36.06 20.85 3.40
N ASN A 293 35.30 19.75 3.51
CA ASN A 293 34.72 19.05 2.36
C ASN A 293 33.37 18.40 2.74
N LEU A 294 32.30 18.79 2.06
CA LEU A 294 30.95 18.25 2.30
C LEU A 294 30.84 16.77 1.91
N ALA A 295 31.69 16.29 1.00
CA ALA A 295 31.67 14.90 0.52
C ALA A 295 32.44 13.92 1.42
N ASP A 296 33.09 14.36 2.48
CA ASP A 296 33.79 13.48 3.40
C ASP A 296 32.82 12.57 4.17
N PRO A 297 33.22 11.32 4.46
CA PRO A 297 32.38 10.37 5.22
C PRO A 297 31.88 10.93 6.57
N GLU A 298 32.67 11.73 7.24
CA GLU A 298 32.29 12.37 8.51
C GLU A 298 31.14 13.38 8.36
N ASN A 299 30.97 13.97 7.17
CA ASN A 299 29.96 14.98 6.87
C ASN A 299 28.69 14.41 6.19
N THR A 300 28.60 13.08 6.04
CA THR A 300 27.48 12.41 5.36
C THR A 300 26.14 12.81 5.96
N THR A 301 26.01 12.86 7.27
CA THR A 301 24.78 13.26 7.96
C THR A 301 24.36 14.69 7.60
N LEU A 302 25.30 15.64 7.58
CA LEU A 302 25.02 17.02 7.21
C LEU A 302 24.64 17.15 5.73
N SER A 303 25.36 16.46 4.84
CA SER A 303 25.08 16.39 3.42
C SER A 303 23.66 15.84 3.16
N HIS A 304 23.28 14.78 3.88
CA HIS A 304 21.92 14.22 3.81
C HIS A 304 20.85 15.24 4.21
N HIS A 305 21.02 15.93 5.35
CA HIS A 305 20.06 16.94 5.81
C HIS A 305 19.92 18.11 4.82
N ILE A 306 21.03 18.56 4.21
CA ILE A 306 21.01 19.63 3.19
C ILE A 306 20.24 19.14 1.95
N ASN A 307 20.49 17.90 1.49
CA ASN A 307 19.79 17.32 0.35
C ASN A 307 18.27 17.20 0.61
N GLN A 308 17.86 16.79 1.82
CA GLN A 308 16.44 16.74 2.17
C GLN A 308 15.81 18.15 2.26
N ALA A 309 16.54 19.13 2.77
CA ALA A 309 16.04 20.50 2.86
C ALA A 309 15.88 21.18 1.48
N ILE A 310 16.84 21.01 0.53
CA ILE A 310 16.69 21.50 -0.84
C ILE A 310 15.56 20.80 -1.58
N LYS A 311 15.35 19.49 -1.35
CA LYS A 311 14.22 18.72 -1.89
C LYS A 311 12.88 19.23 -1.32
N ALA A 312 12.81 19.44 -0.01
CA ALA A 312 11.61 19.97 0.65
C ALA A 312 11.21 21.35 0.12
N ARG A 313 12.20 22.25 -0.13
CA ARG A 313 11.93 23.62 -0.63
C ARG A 313 11.78 23.69 -2.14
N GLY A 314 12.56 22.90 -2.88
CA GLY A 314 12.62 22.93 -4.34
C GLY A 314 11.51 22.11 -5.02
N VAL A 315 11.25 20.91 -4.50
CA VAL A 315 10.36 19.93 -5.14
C VAL A 315 9.00 19.90 -4.48
N MET A 316 8.94 19.84 -3.13
CA MET A 316 7.68 19.62 -2.40
C MET A 316 6.85 20.88 -2.32
N LYS A 317 5.61 20.81 -2.81
CA LYS A 317 4.67 21.95 -2.89
C LYS A 317 3.55 21.79 -1.86
N ARG A 318 3.31 22.85 -1.10
CA ARG A 318 2.17 22.93 -0.19
C ARG A 318 0.85 22.93 -0.97
N ASP A 319 -0.18 22.31 -0.41
CA ASP A 319 -1.52 22.13 -0.99
C ASP A 319 -1.57 21.24 -2.26
N ILE A 320 -0.42 20.67 -2.65
CA ILE A 320 -0.30 19.65 -3.72
C ILE A 320 0.24 18.35 -3.13
N ASP A 321 1.48 18.36 -2.62
CA ASP A 321 2.14 17.16 -2.05
C ASP A 321 1.80 16.98 -0.56
N TYR A 322 1.52 18.05 0.15
CA TYR A 322 1.15 18.04 1.57
C TYR A 322 0.31 19.27 1.94
N VAL A 323 -0.42 19.17 3.07
CA VAL A 323 -1.11 20.29 3.70
C VAL A 323 -0.62 20.48 5.13
N VAL A 324 -0.76 21.70 5.67
CA VAL A 324 -0.49 21.98 7.09
C VAL A 324 -1.83 22.20 7.79
N LYS A 325 -2.15 21.32 8.73
CA LYS A 325 -3.40 21.39 9.50
C LYS A 325 -3.11 21.09 10.97
N ASP A 326 -3.67 21.91 11.88
CA ASP A 326 -3.51 21.76 13.34
C ASP A 326 -2.04 21.71 13.81
N GLY A 327 -1.14 22.43 13.12
CA GLY A 327 0.29 22.45 13.42
C GLY A 327 1.04 21.19 13.00
N GLN A 328 0.48 20.38 12.11
CA GLN A 328 1.08 19.17 11.60
C GLN A 328 1.12 19.18 10.07
N VAL A 329 2.18 18.64 9.50
CA VAL A 329 2.28 18.34 8.07
C VAL A 329 1.54 17.03 7.81
N ILE A 330 0.62 17.03 6.85
CA ILE A 330 -0.17 15.87 6.44
C ILE A 330 0.06 15.66 4.95
N ILE A 331 0.45 14.46 4.57
CA ILE A 331 0.70 14.11 3.17
C ILE A 331 -0.62 14.11 2.40
N VAL A 332 -0.60 14.60 1.17
CA VAL A 332 -1.67 14.44 0.19
C VAL A 332 -1.28 13.30 -0.75
N ASP A 333 -2.12 12.32 -0.88
CA ASP A 333 -1.90 11.23 -1.83
C ASP A 333 -1.99 11.76 -3.27
N GLU A 334 -0.94 11.57 -4.04
CA GLU A 334 -0.81 12.07 -5.42
C GLU A 334 -1.89 11.50 -6.36
N PHE A 335 -2.38 10.28 -6.09
CA PHE A 335 -3.35 9.59 -6.94
C PHE A 335 -4.78 9.88 -6.57
N THR A 336 -5.10 9.81 -5.28
CA THR A 336 -6.46 9.98 -4.79
C THR A 336 -6.75 11.41 -4.34
N GLY A 337 -5.72 12.24 -4.15
CA GLY A 337 -5.83 13.58 -3.59
C GLY A 337 -6.31 13.60 -2.14
N ARG A 338 -6.26 12.46 -1.43
CA ARG A 338 -6.72 12.32 -0.05
C ARG A 338 -5.64 12.66 0.96
N LEU A 339 -6.06 13.12 2.14
CA LEU A 339 -5.16 13.38 3.26
C LEU A 339 -4.76 12.07 3.95
N MET A 340 -3.46 11.82 4.03
CA MET A 340 -2.88 10.64 4.67
C MET A 340 -2.51 10.95 6.12
N PHE A 341 -3.44 10.80 7.05
CA PHE A 341 -3.19 11.03 8.47
C PHE A 341 -2.28 9.94 9.08
N GLY A 342 -1.36 10.38 9.94
CA GLY A 342 -0.44 9.48 10.66
C GLY A 342 0.74 8.99 9.82
N ARG A 343 0.83 9.37 8.55
CA ARG A 343 1.92 9.02 7.65
C ARG A 343 2.96 10.10 7.56
N ARG A 344 4.18 9.66 7.25
CA ARG A 344 5.35 10.53 7.14
C ARG A 344 6.16 10.16 5.90
N TYR A 345 6.77 11.14 5.26
CA TYR A 345 7.79 10.88 4.26
C TYR A 345 9.03 10.28 4.92
N ASN A 346 9.69 9.38 4.24
CA ASN A 346 10.87 8.68 4.72
C ASN A 346 12.13 9.53 4.63
N GLU A 347 13.23 9.02 5.15
CA GLU A 347 14.59 9.55 5.01
C GLU A 347 14.74 11.01 5.49
N GLY A 348 13.98 11.43 6.48
CA GLY A 348 14.07 12.80 7.02
C GLY A 348 13.37 13.87 6.17
N LEU A 349 12.77 13.53 5.02
CA LEU A 349 12.07 14.51 4.17
C LEU A 349 10.87 15.12 4.90
N HIS A 350 10.14 14.34 5.71
CA HIS A 350 9.01 14.87 6.47
C HIS A 350 9.47 15.92 7.49
N GLN A 351 10.56 15.64 8.20
CA GLN A 351 11.17 16.57 9.15
C GLN A 351 11.70 17.83 8.45
N ALA A 352 12.26 17.68 7.25
CA ALA A 352 12.68 18.82 6.45
C ALA A 352 11.49 19.71 6.00
N ILE A 353 10.33 19.09 5.71
CA ILE A 353 9.09 19.82 5.41
C ILE A 353 8.53 20.47 6.69
N GLU A 354 8.55 19.78 7.83
CA GLU A 354 8.16 20.35 9.13
C GLU A 354 9.01 21.57 9.48
N ALA A 355 10.33 21.51 9.26
CA ALA A 355 11.24 22.65 9.45
C ALA A 355 10.93 23.80 8.47
N LYS A 356 10.67 23.48 7.19
CA LYS A 356 10.27 24.46 6.15
C LYS A 356 9.00 25.21 6.50
N GLU A 357 7.99 24.51 7.04
CA GLU A 357 6.69 25.06 7.42
C GLU A 357 6.67 25.65 8.85
N HIS A 358 7.81 25.63 9.54
CA HIS A 358 7.99 26.14 10.91
C HIS A 358 7.01 25.51 11.92
N VAL A 359 6.68 24.24 11.75
CA VAL A 359 5.94 23.43 12.71
C VAL A 359 6.93 22.67 13.61
N GLU A 360 6.44 22.01 14.67
CA GLU A 360 7.29 21.21 15.55
C GLU A 360 7.91 20.04 14.76
N VAL A 361 9.24 19.96 14.73
CA VAL A 361 9.97 18.89 14.05
C VAL A 361 10.00 17.66 14.95
N ALA A 362 9.36 16.58 14.53
CA ALA A 362 9.36 15.33 15.29
C ALA A 362 10.66 14.54 15.12
N ASN A 363 10.98 13.67 16.07
CA ASN A 363 12.16 12.80 16.02
C ASN A 363 12.17 11.95 14.74
N GLU A 364 13.36 11.62 14.27
CA GLU A 364 13.52 10.65 13.19
C GLU A 364 12.93 9.30 13.60
N SER A 365 12.44 8.56 12.64
CA SER A 365 11.94 7.20 12.83
C SER A 365 12.96 6.20 12.30
N LYS A 366 13.26 5.14 13.07
CA LYS A 366 14.06 4.00 12.63
C LYS A 366 13.14 2.99 11.95
N THR A 367 13.56 2.43 10.82
CA THR A 367 12.80 1.37 10.13
C THR A 367 12.97 0.06 10.88
N LEU A 368 11.86 -0.50 11.39
CA LEU A 368 11.86 -1.78 12.09
C LEU A 368 11.60 -2.96 11.15
N ALA A 369 10.70 -2.79 10.20
CA ALA A 369 10.37 -3.78 9.19
C ALA A 369 9.83 -3.10 7.94
N THR A 370 10.10 -3.67 6.78
CA THR A 370 9.63 -3.14 5.50
C THR A 370 9.36 -4.28 4.50
N ILE A 371 8.40 -4.07 3.61
CA ILE A 371 8.16 -4.92 2.45
C ILE A 371 7.49 -4.10 1.34
N THR A 372 7.83 -4.34 0.08
CA THR A 372 7.09 -3.76 -1.05
C THR A 372 5.79 -4.53 -1.29
N PHE A 373 4.77 -3.86 -1.87
CA PHE A 373 3.54 -4.55 -2.27
C PHE A 373 3.82 -5.66 -3.28
N GLN A 374 4.79 -5.43 -4.19
CA GLN A 374 5.21 -6.42 -5.17
C GLN A 374 5.64 -7.72 -4.50
N ASN A 375 6.55 -7.64 -3.53
CA ASN A 375 7.06 -8.82 -2.84
C ASN A 375 6.02 -9.41 -1.89
N TYR A 376 5.16 -8.58 -1.27
CA TYR A 376 4.07 -9.11 -0.43
C TYR A 376 3.08 -9.95 -1.24
N PHE A 377 2.57 -9.44 -2.38
CA PHE A 377 1.59 -10.18 -3.19
C PHE A 377 2.18 -11.39 -3.92
N ARG A 378 3.49 -11.45 -4.12
CA ARG A 378 4.19 -12.64 -4.63
C ARG A 378 4.25 -13.80 -3.63
N LEU A 379 3.94 -13.56 -2.35
CA LEU A 379 3.85 -14.62 -1.34
C LEU A 379 2.66 -15.55 -1.53
N TYR A 380 1.62 -15.12 -2.25
CA TYR A 380 0.44 -15.93 -2.49
C TYR A 380 0.72 -17.05 -3.51
N ASP A 381 0.31 -18.28 -3.18
CA ASP A 381 0.39 -19.43 -4.10
C ASP A 381 -0.39 -19.16 -5.39
N LYS A 382 -1.51 -18.41 -5.28
CA LYS A 382 -2.33 -17.98 -6.39
C LYS A 382 -2.77 -16.52 -6.19
N LEU A 383 -2.50 -15.68 -7.18
CA LEU A 383 -2.89 -14.27 -7.22
C LEU A 383 -3.82 -14.03 -8.41
N SER A 384 -4.88 -13.26 -8.21
CA SER A 384 -5.74 -12.78 -9.27
C SER A 384 -6.22 -11.37 -8.99
N GLY A 385 -6.74 -10.70 -10.00
CA GLY A 385 -7.21 -9.33 -9.82
C GLY A 385 -8.30 -8.95 -10.80
N MET A 386 -9.05 -7.91 -10.45
CA MET A 386 -10.10 -7.35 -11.31
C MET A 386 -10.04 -5.82 -11.31
N THR A 387 -10.26 -5.24 -12.48
CA THR A 387 -10.36 -3.79 -12.69
C THR A 387 -11.05 -3.50 -14.02
N GLY A 388 -11.36 -2.23 -14.29
CA GLY A 388 -11.89 -1.78 -15.60
C GLY A 388 -10.83 -1.31 -16.59
N THR A 389 -9.53 -1.31 -16.23
CA THR A 389 -8.49 -0.56 -16.96
C THR A 389 -7.07 -1.18 -16.89
N ALA A 390 -6.94 -2.51 -16.87
CA ALA A 390 -5.63 -3.17 -16.73
C ALA A 390 -4.80 -3.22 -18.02
N MET A 391 -5.44 -3.30 -19.20
CA MET A 391 -4.74 -3.54 -20.48
C MET A 391 -3.66 -2.51 -20.85
N THR A 392 -3.74 -1.30 -20.31
CA THR A 392 -2.70 -0.28 -20.53
C THR A 392 -1.38 -0.61 -19.86
N GLU A 393 -1.41 -1.46 -18.82
CA GLU A 393 -0.28 -1.86 -17.98
C GLU A 393 0.05 -3.36 -18.11
N GLU A 394 -0.36 -4.00 -19.24
CA GLU A 394 -0.18 -5.44 -19.49
C GLU A 394 1.28 -5.89 -19.32
N GLU A 395 2.23 -5.09 -19.84
CA GLU A 395 3.66 -5.36 -19.74
C GLU A 395 4.15 -5.40 -18.28
N GLU A 396 3.67 -4.48 -17.45
CA GLU A 396 4.04 -4.40 -16.04
C GLU A 396 3.46 -5.57 -15.24
N PHE A 397 2.18 -5.87 -15.40
CA PHE A 397 1.55 -7.01 -14.75
C PHE A 397 2.22 -8.34 -15.12
N GLY A 398 2.57 -8.52 -16.42
CA GLY A 398 3.28 -9.71 -16.86
C GLY A 398 4.71 -9.81 -16.35
N THR A 399 5.45 -8.68 -16.29
CA THR A 399 6.87 -8.68 -15.90
C THR A 399 7.06 -8.79 -14.39
N ILE A 400 6.22 -8.10 -13.60
CA ILE A 400 6.39 -8.00 -12.14
C ILE A 400 5.64 -9.11 -11.39
N TYR A 401 4.40 -9.39 -11.78
CA TYR A 401 3.49 -10.28 -11.04
C TYR A 401 3.20 -11.60 -11.75
N GLU A 402 3.72 -11.78 -12.98
CA GLU A 402 3.43 -12.95 -13.84
C GLU A 402 1.93 -13.12 -14.13
N LEU A 403 1.18 -12.00 -14.11
CA LEU A 403 -0.26 -11.97 -14.36
C LEU A 403 -0.53 -11.54 -15.80
N ASP A 404 -1.33 -12.31 -16.51
CA ASP A 404 -1.87 -11.90 -17.81
C ASP A 404 -3.31 -11.36 -17.67
N ILE A 405 -3.73 -10.59 -18.67
CA ILE A 405 -4.99 -9.85 -18.65
C ILE A 405 -5.94 -10.38 -19.70
N VAL A 406 -7.18 -10.62 -19.30
CA VAL A 406 -8.25 -10.98 -20.21
C VAL A 406 -9.34 -9.90 -20.18
N GLU A 407 -9.54 -9.24 -21.32
CA GLU A 407 -10.63 -8.28 -21.49
C GLU A 407 -11.96 -9.02 -21.71
N ILE A 408 -12.90 -8.79 -20.80
CA ILE A 408 -14.22 -9.45 -20.80
C ILE A 408 -15.23 -8.53 -21.50
N PRO A 409 -16.07 -9.04 -22.40
CA PRO A 409 -17.10 -8.23 -23.04
C PRO A 409 -18.12 -7.72 -22.01
N THR A 410 -18.69 -6.54 -22.26
CA THR A 410 -19.74 -5.97 -21.43
C THR A 410 -21.07 -6.71 -21.62
N ASN A 411 -21.88 -6.79 -20.56
CA ASN A 411 -23.21 -7.42 -20.59
C ASN A 411 -24.14 -6.73 -21.59
N LYS A 412 -24.11 -5.38 -21.62
CA LYS A 412 -24.79 -4.57 -22.61
C LYS A 412 -23.80 -3.74 -23.41
N PRO A 413 -24.05 -3.45 -24.70
CA PRO A 413 -23.15 -2.62 -25.50
C PRO A 413 -22.98 -1.24 -24.88
N VAL A 414 -21.76 -0.74 -24.90
CA VAL A 414 -21.42 0.62 -24.42
C VAL A 414 -21.99 1.65 -25.42
N GLN A 415 -22.84 2.54 -24.95
CA GLN A 415 -23.45 3.62 -25.74
C GLN A 415 -22.74 4.98 -25.55
N ARG A 416 -21.76 5.06 -24.66
CA ARG A 416 -21.00 6.30 -24.41
C ARG A 416 -20.27 6.76 -25.65
N VAL A 417 -20.35 8.07 -25.91
CA VAL A 417 -19.61 8.75 -26.98
C VAL A 417 -18.37 9.43 -26.39
N ASP A 418 -17.21 8.99 -26.79
CA ASP A 418 -15.95 9.62 -26.40
C ASP A 418 -15.51 10.59 -27.50
N HIS A 419 -15.69 11.90 -27.26
CA HIS A 419 -15.33 12.98 -28.18
C HIS A 419 -13.81 13.15 -28.26
N HIS A 420 -13.32 13.73 -29.37
CA HIS A 420 -11.93 14.10 -29.53
C HIS A 420 -11.53 15.18 -28.52
N ASP A 421 -10.27 15.13 -28.10
CA ASP A 421 -9.68 16.15 -27.24
C ASP A 421 -9.66 17.50 -27.95
N VAL A 422 -9.89 18.57 -27.18
CA VAL A 422 -9.79 19.95 -27.64
C VAL A 422 -8.58 20.59 -26.99
N VAL A 423 -7.64 21.09 -27.80
CA VAL A 423 -6.39 21.66 -27.32
C VAL A 423 -6.39 23.17 -27.50
N TYR A 424 -6.02 23.88 -26.45
CA TYR A 424 -5.87 25.35 -26.43
C TYR A 424 -4.40 25.71 -26.28
N LYS A 425 -4.05 26.92 -26.72
CA LYS A 425 -2.69 27.42 -26.56
C LYS A 425 -2.38 27.74 -25.11
N THR A 426 -3.35 28.32 -24.37
CA THR A 426 -3.17 28.76 -22.99
C THR A 426 -4.14 28.08 -22.03
N GLU A 427 -3.75 27.98 -20.77
CA GLU A 427 -4.60 27.46 -19.71
C GLU A 427 -5.85 28.32 -19.48
N ALA A 428 -5.70 29.64 -19.54
CA ALA A 428 -6.82 30.59 -19.41
C ALA A 428 -7.87 30.42 -20.54
N GLY A 429 -7.45 30.18 -21.79
CA GLY A 429 -8.34 29.87 -22.91
C GLY A 429 -9.09 28.57 -22.71
N LYS A 430 -8.37 27.52 -22.25
CA LYS A 430 -8.92 26.20 -21.87
C LYS A 430 -10.03 26.36 -20.81
N LEU A 431 -9.73 27.04 -19.70
CA LEU A 431 -10.68 27.17 -18.59
C LEU A 431 -11.95 27.94 -19.00
N ARG A 432 -11.84 28.99 -19.87
CA ARG A 432 -13.02 29.66 -20.42
C ARG A 432 -13.89 28.71 -21.24
N ALA A 433 -13.29 27.86 -22.04
CA ALA A 433 -14.03 26.89 -22.86
C ALA A 433 -14.67 25.79 -21.98
N VAL A 434 -13.98 25.34 -20.94
CA VAL A 434 -14.52 24.40 -19.94
C VAL A 434 -15.79 24.99 -19.29
N VAL A 435 -15.72 26.23 -18.81
CA VAL A 435 -16.90 26.91 -18.20
C VAL A 435 -18.05 27.04 -19.19
N SER A 436 -17.76 27.38 -20.45
CA SER A 436 -18.82 27.50 -21.49
C SER A 436 -19.47 26.14 -21.78
N GLN A 437 -18.70 25.05 -21.81
CA GLN A 437 -19.26 23.69 -21.99
C GLN A 437 -20.13 23.28 -20.80
N ILE A 438 -19.69 23.59 -19.57
CA ILE A 438 -20.49 23.32 -18.37
C ILE A 438 -21.82 24.11 -18.40
N GLU A 439 -21.77 25.36 -18.81
CA GLU A 439 -22.95 26.23 -18.97
C GLU A 439 -23.94 25.64 -19.97
N GLU A 440 -23.47 25.24 -21.14
CA GLU A 440 -24.27 24.57 -22.17
C GLU A 440 -24.94 23.27 -21.67
N CYS A 441 -24.19 22.41 -20.99
CA CYS A 441 -24.75 21.19 -20.43
C CYS A 441 -25.77 21.47 -19.33
N HIS A 442 -25.47 22.42 -18.44
CA HIS A 442 -26.38 22.83 -17.36
C HIS A 442 -27.71 23.39 -17.89
N GLU A 443 -27.68 24.21 -18.94
CA GLU A 443 -28.87 24.72 -19.60
C GLU A 443 -29.71 23.62 -20.26
N LYS A 444 -29.05 22.56 -20.81
CA LYS A 444 -29.74 21.40 -21.35
C LYS A 444 -30.27 20.45 -20.27
N GLY A 445 -29.86 20.63 -19.00
CA GLY A 445 -30.15 19.71 -17.90
C GLY A 445 -29.27 18.49 -17.88
N GLN A 446 -28.22 18.42 -18.69
CA GLN A 446 -27.28 17.31 -18.71
C GLN A 446 -26.34 17.40 -17.48
N PRO A 447 -26.23 16.35 -16.63
CA PRO A 447 -25.29 16.37 -15.53
C PRO A 447 -23.85 16.30 -16.01
N VAL A 448 -22.94 17.05 -15.33
CA VAL A 448 -21.53 17.15 -15.68
C VAL A 448 -20.65 16.78 -14.48
N LEU A 449 -19.72 15.87 -14.70
CA LEU A 449 -18.63 15.58 -13.77
C LEU A 449 -17.32 16.09 -14.37
N VAL A 450 -16.72 17.09 -13.73
CA VAL A 450 -15.46 17.69 -14.14
C VAL A 450 -14.30 17.07 -13.34
N GLY A 451 -13.34 16.46 -14.03
CA GLY A 451 -12.10 15.95 -13.45
C GLY A 451 -10.98 16.98 -13.54
N THR A 452 -10.35 17.32 -12.39
CA THR A 452 -9.18 18.19 -12.31
C THR A 452 -8.01 17.45 -11.67
N VAL A 453 -6.77 17.82 -11.99
CA VAL A 453 -5.56 17.12 -11.50
C VAL A 453 -5.07 17.64 -10.14
N SER A 454 -5.49 18.82 -9.69
CA SER A 454 -5.07 19.40 -8.41
C SER A 454 -6.21 20.10 -7.67
N ILE A 455 -6.02 20.30 -6.35
CA ILE A 455 -6.94 21.05 -5.49
C ILE A 455 -7.04 22.50 -5.96
N GLU A 456 -5.89 23.12 -6.27
CA GLU A 456 -5.79 24.51 -6.73
C GLU A 456 -6.64 24.74 -7.99
N LYS A 457 -6.49 23.89 -9.01
CA LYS A 457 -7.28 23.98 -10.25
C LYS A 457 -8.77 23.74 -10.02
N SER A 458 -9.14 22.89 -9.06
CA SER A 458 -10.54 22.66 -8.68
C SER A 458 -11.16 23.90 -8.02
N GLU A 459 -10.38 24.60 -7.19
CA GLU A 459 -10.82 25.84 -6.52
C GLU A 459 -10.92 27.01 -7.51
N GLU A 460 -9.93 27.15 -8.42
CA GLU A 460 -9.97 28.16 -9.49
C GLU A 460 -11.20 27.98 -10.38
N LEU A 461 -11.46 26.77 -10.86
CA LEU A 461 -12.64 26.47 -11.66
C LEU A 461 -13.93 26.74 -10.88
N SER A 462 -13.97 26.36 -9.60
CA SER A 462 -15.11 26.64 -8.72
C SER A 462 -15.40 28.14 -8.62
N ASP A 463 -14.37 28.97 -8.48
CA ASP A 463 -14.55 30.43 -8.40
C ASP A 463 -15.03 31.04 -9.74
N MET A 464 -14.60 30.48 -10.87
CA MET A 464 -15.10 30.87 -12.17
C MET A 464 -16.58 30.51 -12.32
N LEU A 465 -17.01 29.31 -11.91
CA LEU A 465 -18.41 28.87 -11.95
C LEU A 465 -19.30 29.69 -11.02
N LYS A 466 -18.82 30.05 -9.81
CA LYS A 466 -19.54 30.96 -8.90
C LYS A 466 -19.81 32.35 -9.53
N ARG A 467 -18.79 32.89 -10.21
CA ARG A 467 -18.94 34.21 -10.93
C ARG A 467 -19.97 34.14 -12.04
N ARG A 468 -20.19 32.95 -12.66
CA ARG A 468 -21.24 32.71 -13.66
C ARG A 468 -22.59 32.34 -13.05
N GLY A 469 -22.69 32.18 -11.73
CA GLY A 469 -23.93 31.82 -11.03
C GLY A 469 -24.34 30.36 -11.16
N ILE A 470 -23.43 29.46 -11.61
CA ILE A 470 -23.69 28.03 -11.77
C ILE A 470 -23.54 27.36 -10.42
N LYS A 471 -24.61 26.71 -9.94
CA LYS A 471 -24.59 25.91 -8.71
C LYS A 471 -23.79 24.63 -8.96
N HIS A 472 -22.81 24.38 -8.14
CA HIS A 472 -21.95 23.19 -8.27
C HIS A 472 -21.45 22.69 -6.92
N ASN A 473 -21.02 21.44 -6.88
CA ASN A 473 -20.37 20.82 -5.76
C ASN A 473 -18.88 20.65 -6.06
N VAL A 474 -18.02 20.80 -5.04
CA VAL A 474 -16.57 20.59 -5.16
C VAL A 474 -16.15 19.44 -4.26
N LEU A 475 -15.46 18.47 -4.85
CA LEU A 475 -14.86 17.31 -4.21
C LEU A 475 -13.36 17.42 -4.28
N ASN A 476 -12.74 17.72 -3.16
CA ASN A 476 -11.29 17.72 -3.02
C ASN A 476 -10.92 17.20 -1.61
N ALA A 477 -9.63 17.02 -1.35
CA ALA A 477 -9.13 16.51 -0.08
C ALA A 477 -9.58 17.31 1.16
N LYS A 478 -9.95 18.57 0.99
CA LYS A 478 -10.48 19.41 2.08
C LYS A 478 -11.92 19.02 2.50
N ASN A 479 -12.68 18.37 1.60
CA ASN A 479 -14.11 18.05 1.77
C ASN A 479 -14.41 16.54 1.72
N HIS A 480 -13.44 15.68 2.01
CA HIS A 480 -13.53 14.23 1.83
C HIS A 480 -14.61 13.53 2.68
N GLU A 481 -15.03 14.12 3.81
CA GLU A 481 -16.07 13.53 4.68
C GLU A 481 -17.44 13.41 3.98
N LYS A 482 -17.71 14.24 2.97
CA LYS A 482 -18.97 14.24 2.20
C LYS A 482 -18.82 13.67 0.78
N GLU A 483 -17.66 13.08 0.48
CA GLU A 483 -17.33 12.62 -0.86
C GLU A 483 -18.37 11.66 -1.44
N ALA A 484 -18.68 10.58 -0.73
CA ALA A 484 -19.64 9.57 -1.18
C ALA A 484 -21.04 10.16 -1.41
N GLU A 485 -21.43 11.13 -0.58
CA GLU A 485 -22.71 11.81 -0.66
C GLU A 485 -22.83 12.66 -1.91
N ILE A 486 -21.79 13.43 -2.24
CA ILE A 486 -21.76 14.35 -3.38
C ILE A 486 -21.68 13.54 -4.69
N VAL A 487 -20.82 12.51 -4.74
CA VAL A 487 -20.68 11.65 -5.93
C VAL A 487 -21.99 10.92 -6.23
N ALA A 488 -22.67 10.42 -5.21
CA ALA A 488 -23.95 9.75 -5.39
C ALA A 488 -25.02 10.63 -6.04
N GLN A 489 -24.94 11.95 -5.90
CA GLN A 489 -25.90 12.91 -6.49
C GLN A 489 -25.38 13.56 -7.79
N ALA A 490 -24.17 13.22 -8.25
CA ALA A 490 -23.59 13.78 -9.47
C ALA A 490 -24.36 13.44 -10.75
N GLY A 491 -25.20 12.40 -10.73
CA GLY A 491 -26.07 12.00 -11.86
C GLY A 491 -27.43 12.66 -11.91
N LYS A 492 -27.77 13.62 -11.05
CA LYS A 492 -29.04 14.36 -11.08
C LYS A 492 -29.11 15.31 -12.26
N LEU A 493 -30.36 15.59 -12.71
CA LEU A 493 -30.63 16.52 -13.81
C LEU A 493 -29.96 17.88 -13.57
N GLY A 494 -29.10 18.33 -14.50
CA GLY A 494 -28.40 19.59 -14.42
C GLY A 494 -27.36 19.71 -13.28
N ALA A 495 -26.98 18.63 -12.61
CA ALA A 495 -25.96 18.65 -11.57
C ALA A 495 -24.56 18.94 -12.15
N VAL A 496 -23.81 19.83 -11.49
CA VAL A 496 -22.41 20.10 -11.81
C VAL A 496 -21.56 19.72 -10.62
N THR A 497 -20.59 18.81 -10.85
CA THR A 497 -19.67 18.34 -9.82
C THR A 497 -18.24 18.49 -10.30
N VAL A 498 -17.41 19.23 -9.56
CA VAL A 498 -15.97 19.36 -9.80
C VAL A 498 -15.25 18.44 -8.84
N ALA A 499 -14.51 17.49 -9.35
CA ALA A 499 -13.80 16.51 -8.55
C ALA A 499 -12.30 16.52 -8.84
N THR A 500 -11.46 16.56 -7.81
CA THR A 500 -10.03 16.32 -7.98
C THR A 500 -9.77 14.83 -8.17
N ASN A 501 -8.99 14.54 -9.19
CA ASN A 501 -8.46 13.22 -9.50
C ASN A 501 -9.51 12.10 -9.36
N MET A 502 -9.24 11.07 -8.60
CA MET A 502 -10.06 9.88 -8.46
C MET A 502 -11.12 9.96 -7.34
N ALA A 503 -11.50 11.16 -6.92
CA ALA A 503 -12.54 11.32 -5.90
C ALA A 503 -13.82 10.53 -6.26
N GLY A 504 -14.34 9.75 -5.30
CA GLY A 504 -15.49 8.86 -5.50
C GLY A 504 -15.18 7.53 -6.20
N ARG A 505 -13.92 7.07 -6.25
CA ARG A 505 -13.58 5.73 -6.72
C ARG A 505 -14.30 4.67 -5.87
N GLY A 506 -14.80 3.61 -6.52
CA GLY A 506 -15.62 2.59 -5.84
C GLY A 506 -17.08 3.00 -5.56
N THR A 507 -17.48 4.24 -5.90
CA THR A 507 -18.86 4.71 -5.78
C THR A 507 -19.49 4.82 -7.16
N ASP A 508 -20.66 4.21 -7.35
CA ASP A 508 -21.41 4.29 -8.61
C ASP A 508 -22.19 5.61 -8.70
N ILE A 509 -22.12 6.26 -9.87
CA ILE A 509 -22.93 7.41 -10.22
C ILE A 509 -24.17 6.90 -10.95
N MET A 510 -25.32 6.99 -10.27
CA MET A 510 -26.63 6.60 -10.83
C MET A 510 -27.27 7.81 -11.52
N LEU A 511 -27.80 7.61 -12.74
CA LEU A 511 -28.57 8.65 -13.43
C LEU A 511 -29.86 8.95 -12.67
N GLY A 512 -30.17 10.25 -12.48
CA GLY A 512 -31.27 10.73 -11.66
C GLY A 512 -30.94 10.87 -10.16
N GLY A 513 -29.80 10.39 -9.70
CA GLY A 513 -29.34 10.42 -8.31
C GLY A 513 -29.40 9.08 -7.60
N ASN A 514 -29.09 9.08 -6.32
CA ASN A 514 -29.04 7.87 -5.49
C ASN A 514 -30.14 7.91 -4.41
N ALA A 515 -31.09 6.96 -4.48
CA ALA A 515 -32.19 6.83 -3.53
C ALA A 515 -31.72 6.53 -2.10
N GLU A 516 -30.71 5.69 -1.96
CA GLU A 516 -30.11 5.33 -0.67
C GLU A 516 -29.62 6.57 0.08
N TYR A 517 -28.95 7.47 -0.62
CA TYR A 517 -28.45 8.70 -0.02
C TYR A 517 -29.59 9.62 0.46
N LEU A 518 -30.65 9.78 -0.36
CA LEU A 518 -31.79 10.58 0.01
C LEU A 518 -32.53 9.99 1.23
N ALA A 519 -32.66 8.67 1.29
CA ALA A 519 -33.21 7.99 2.44
C ALA A 519 -32.38 8.21 3.71
N LYS A 520 -31.03 8.12 3.61
CA LYS A 520 -30.12 8.44 4.74
C LYS A 520 -30.30 9.88 5.23
N ALA A 521 -30.45 10.82 4.30
CA ALA A 521 -30.65 12.23 4.65
C ALA A 521 -31.97 12.45 5.40
N ASP A 522 -33.03 11.71 5.06
CA ASP A 522 -34.30 11.80 5.74
C ASP A 522 -34.24 11.15 7.15
N LEU A 523 -33.52 10.05 7.32
CA LEU A 523 -33.28 9.46 8.64
C LEU A 523 -32.50 10.42 9.56
N ARG A 524 -31.49 11.15 9.01
CA ARG A 524 -30.79 12.21 9.76
C ARG A 524 -31.73 13.34 10.17
N LYS A 525 -32.63 13.79 9.27
CA LYS A 525 -33.65 14.81 9.61
C LYS A 525 -34.66 14.30 10.65
N ALA A 526 -34.92 13.00 10.68
CA ALA A 526 -35.73 12.36 11.70
C ALA A 526 -35.02 12.25 13.08
N GLY A 527 -33.77 12.69 13.17
CA GLY A 527 -32.99 12.73 14.42
C GLY A 527 -32.22 11.45 14.76
N MET A 528 -32.08 10.53 13.81
CA MET A 528 -31.26 9.32 14.02
C MET A 528 -29.77 9.65 14.04
N SER A 529 -29.00 8.97 14.90
CA SER A 529 -27.55 9.10 14.93
C SER A 529 -26.90 8.48 13.70
N ASP A 530 -25.70 8.98 13.33
CA ASP A 530 -24.97 8.45 12.18
C ASP A 530 -24.58 6.96 12.39
N GLU A 531 -24.37 6.52 13.63
CA GLU A 531 -24.13 5.13 13.98
C GLU A 531 -25.36 4.26 13.67
N LEU A 532 -26.55 4.71 14.08
CA LEU A 532 -27.78 3.97 13.83
C LEU A 532 -28.12 3.94 12.32
N ILE A 533 -27.85 5.01 11.58
CA ILE A 533 -28.00 5.06 10.13
C ILE A 533 -27.04 4.09 9.44
N ALA A 534 -25.79 4.01 9.91
CA ALA A 534 -24.83 3.05 9.40
C ALA A 534 -25.29 1.60 9.60
N GLU A 535 -25.83 1.27 10.78
CA GLU A 535 -26.39 -0.04 11.09
C GLU A 535 -27.69 -0.31 10.31
N ALA A 536 -28.54 0.70 10.10
CA ALA A 536 -29.76 0.60 9.31
C ALA A 536 -29.48 0.30 7.82
N THR A 537 -28.39 0.83 7.28
CA THR A 537 -27.97 0.62 5.90
C THR A 537 -26.96 -0.53 5.74
N GLY A 538 -26.43 -1.03 6.86
CA GLY A 538 -25.56 -2.20 6.89
C GLY A 538 -26.30 -3.50 6.59
N TYR A 539 -25.53 -4.49 6.15
CA TYR A 539 -26.05 -5.83 5.82
C TYR A 539 -25.82 -6.86 6.92
N ALA A 540 -25.26 -6.46 8.06
CA ALA A 540 -25.00 -7.36 9.20
C ALA A 540 -26.31 -7.90 9.79
N GLU A 541 -26.34 -9.16 10.20
CA GLU A 541 -27.47 -9.74 10.91
C GLU A 541 -27.57 -9.16 12.30
N THR A 542 -28.77 -8.82 12.75
CA THR A 542 -29.03 -8.22 14.06
C THR A 542 -30.41 -8.59 14.59
N ASP A 543 -30.50 -8.81 15.90
CA ASP A 543 -31.76 -9.01 16.62
C ASP A 543 -32.18 -7.72 17.37
N ASN A 544 -31.44 -6.63 17.23
CA ASN A 544 -31.75 -5.36 17.88
C ASN A 544 -32.97 -4.71 17.21
N GLN A 545 -34.09 -4.57 17.97
CA GLN A 545 -35.32 -4.01 17.45
C GLN A 545 -35.19 -2.58 16.94
N GLU A 546 -34.37 -1.75 17.58
CA GLU A 546 -34.12 -0.37 17.13
C GLU A 546 -33.47 -0.31 15.74
N ILE A 547 -32.51 -1.21 15.48
CA ILE A 547 -31.84 -1.33 14.17
C ILE A 547 -32.83 -1.88 13.14
N LEU A 548 -33.66 -2.87 13.49
CA LEU A 548 -34.68 -3.43 12.60
C LEU A 548 -35.73 -2.38 12.21
N ASP A 549 -36.20 -1.58 13.15
CA ASP A 549 -37.14 -0.51 12.89
C ASP A 549 -36.51 0.59 12.00
N ALA A 550 -35.23 0.96 12.27
CA ALA A 550 -34.50 1.89 11.41
C ALA A 550 -34.29 1.34 9.98
N ARG A 551 -34.03 0.02 9.83
CA ARG A 551 -33.94 -0.67 8.52
C ARG A 551 -35.24 -0.59 7.75
N LYS A 552 -36.38 -0.78 8.43
CA LYS A 552 -37.68 -0.67 7.80
C LYS A 552 -37.95 0.77 7.34
N MET A 553 -37.70 1.76 8.20
CA MET A 553 -37.86 3.17 7.82
C MET A 553 -36.94 3.54 6.64
N PHE A 554 -35.71 3.02 6.63
CA PHE A 554 -34.79 3.20 5.52
C PHE A 554 -35.33 2.59 4.23
N ALA A 555 -35.79 1.34 4.26
CA ALA A 555 -36.33 0.64 3.11
C ALA A 555 -37.58 1.32 2.52
N ASP A 556 -38.49 1.80 3.39
CA ASP A 556 -39.69 2.54 2.97
C ASP A 556 -39.31 3.88 2.30
N ALA A 557 -38.34 4.61 2.88
CA ALA A 557 -37.83 5.86 2.30
C ALA A 557 -37.09 5.63 0.97
N GLU A 558 -36.26 4.57 0.92
CA GLU A 558 -35.52 4.23 -0.29
C GLU A 558 -36.45 3.83 -1.45
N ALA A 559 -37.49 3.04 -1.17
CA ALA A 559 -38.49 2.64 -2.18
C ALA A 559 -39.20 3.86 -2.76
N LYS A 560 -39.61 4.80 -1.91
CA LYS A 560 -40.22 6.07 -2.35
C LYS A 560 -39.28 6.85 -3.27
N TYR A 561 -38.01 7.01 -2.89
CA TYR A 561 -37.05 7.76 -3.71
C TYR A 561 -36.66 7.02 -4.99
N LYS A 562 -36.67 5.68 -5.03
CA LYS A 562 -36.48 4.90 -6.26
C LYS A 562 -37.53 5.20 -7.31
N ASP A 563 -38.79 5.39 -6.91
CA ASP A 563 -39.87 5.72 -7.82
C ASP A 563 -39.74 7.19 -8.32
N GLU A 564 -39.42 8.14 -7.44
CA GLU A 564 -39.20 9.56 -7.81
C GLU A 564 -38.02 9.71 -8.77
N ILE A 565 -36.90 9.02 -8.51
CA ILE A 565 -35.66 9.09 -9.32
C ILE A 565 -35.87 8.47 -10.72
N LYS A 566 -36.76 7.51 -10.85
CA LYS A 566 -36.97 6.80 -12.13
C LYS A 566 -37.37 7.77 -13.25
N GLU A 567 -38.25 8.73 -12.98
CA GLU A 567 -38.67 9.74 -13.96
C GLU A 567 -37.52 10.71 -14.28
N GLU A 568 -36.73 11.10 -13.26
CA GLU A 568 -35.56 11.97 -13.44
C GLU A 568 -34.45 11.26 -14.24
N ALA A 569 -34.22 9.99 -13.99
CA ALA A 569 -33.24 9.18 -14.71
C ALA A 569 -33.59 9.06 -16.22
N GLU A 570 -34.87 8.90 -16.57
CA GLU A 570 -35.30 8.89 -17.97
C GLU A 570 -35.01 10.22 -18.66
N LYS A 571 -35.33 11.36 -18.00
CA LYS A 571 -35.00 12.68 -18.53
C LYS A 571 -33.50 12.88 -18.72
N VAL A 572 -32.69 12.41 -17.79
CA VAL A 572 -31.21 12.45 -17.90
C VAL A 572 -30.72 11.58 -19.06
N ARG A 573 -31.34 10.43 -19.32
CA ARG A 573 -31.02 9.59 -20.50
C ARG A 573 -31.36 10.29 -21.80
N GLU A 574 -32.50 10.97 -21.86
CA GLU A 574 -32.95 11.73 -23.05
C GLU A 574 -32.00 12.89 -23.41
N VAL A 575 -31.39 13.55 -22.42
CA VAL A 575 -30.44 14.66 -22.66
C VAL A 575 -29.00 14.16 -22.92
N GLY A 576 -28.75 12.84 -23.01
CA GLY A 576 -27.44 12.24 -23.35
C GLY A 576 -26.69 11.59 -22.18
N GLY A 577 -27.31 11.51 -20.99
CA GLY A 577 -26.69 10.91 -19.81
C GLY A 577 -25.62 11.78 -19.17
N LEU A 578 -24.71 11.17 -18.38
CA LEU A 578 -23.65 11.91 -17.68
C LEU A 578 -22.54 12.33 -18.64
N PHE A 579 -22.18 13.62 -18.62
CA PHE A 579 -21.06 14.19 -19.36
C PHE A 579 -19.81 14.21 -18.46
N ILE A 580 -18.74 13.57 -18.90
CA ILE A 580 -17.41 13.59 -18.25
C ILE A 580 -16.54 14.63 -18.95
N LEU A 581 -16.07 15.60 -18.19
CA LEU A 581 -15.20 16.65 -18.66
C LEU A 581 -13.85 16.57 -17.95
N GLY A 582 -12.77 16.23 -18.67
CA GLY A 582 -11.42 16.29 -18.15
C GLY A 582 -10.77 17.62 -18.46
N THR A 583 -10.18 18.29 -17.48
CA THR A 583 -9.49 19.58 -17.66
C THR A 583 -8.03 19.42 -18.06
N GLU A 584 -7.47 18.21 -17.86
CA GLU A 584 -6.11 17.83 -18.23
C GLU A 584 -6.03 16.32 -18.44
N ARG A 585 -4.95 15.85 -19.08
CA ARG A 585 -4.59 14.44 -19.08
C ARG A 585 -3.81 14.12 -17.81
N HIS A 586 -4.11 12.97 -17.23
CA HIS A 586 -3.36 12.42 -16.10
C HIS A 586 -2.04 11.78 -16.55
N GLU A 587 -1.16 11.50 -15.62
CA GLU A 587 0.13 10.83 -15.89
C GLU A 587 -0.04 9.45 -16.55
N SER A 588 -1.17 8.78 -16.35
CA SER A 588 -1.48 7.48 -16.95
C SER A 588 -2.81 7.53 -17.72
N ARG A 589 -2.80 6.94 -18.93
CA ARG A 589 -4.01 6.74 -19.76
C ARG A 589 -5.09 5.94 -19.01
N ARG A 590 -4.66 5.10 -18.12
CA ARG A 590 -5.53 4.29 -17.27
C ARG A 590 -6.44 5.16 -16.41
N ILE A 591 -5.90 6.19 -15.78
CA ILE A 591 -6.66 7.14 -14.94
C ILE A 591 -7.68 7.89 -15.79
N ASP A 592 -7.31 8.32 -16.99
CA ASP A 592 -8.23 8.95 -17.95
C ASP A 592 -9.38 8.00 -18.32
N ASN A 593 -9.08 6.72 -18.56
CA ASN A 593 -10.10 5.71 -18.87
C ASN A 593 -11.01 5.41 -17.67
N GLN A 594 -10.50 5.43 -16.44
CA GLN A 594 -11.32 5.31 -15.23
C GLN A 594 -12.25 6.51 -15.06
N LEU A 595 -11.79 7.73 -15.38
CA LEU A 595 -12.63 8.92 -15.37
C LEU A 595 -13.75 8.81 -16.43
N ARG A 596 -13.43 8.46 -17.67
CA ARG A 596 -14.42 8.19 -18.73
C ARG A 596 -15.40 7.08 -18.33
N GLY A 597 -14.92 6.01 -17.66
CA GLY A 597 -15.70 4.88 -17.22
C GLY A 597 -16.75 5.19 -16.14
N ARG A 598 -16.82 6.42 -15.66
CA ARG A 598 -17.89 6.87 -14.76
C ARG A 598 -19.21 7.12 -15.48
N ALA A 599 -19.19 7.33 -16.80
CA ALA A 599 -20.37 7.45 -17.65
C ALA A 599 -20.56 6.24 -18.56
N GLY A 600 -21.78 6.04 -19.04
CA GLY A 600 -22.11 4.98 -20.00
C GLY A 600 -22.10 3.56 -19.40
N ARG A 601 -22.58 3.40 -18.17
CA ARG A 601 -22.62 2.10 -17.45
C ARG A 601 -23.86 1.32 -17.83
N GLN A 602 -23.75 -0.01 -17.93
CA GLN A 602 -24.87 -0.95 -18.18
C GLN A 602 -25.76 -0.55 -19.37
N GLY A 603 -25.16 0.03 -20.41
CA GLY A 603 -25.86 0.48 -21.63
C GLY A 603 -26.57 1.81 -21.51
N ASP A 604 -26.36 2.58 -20.44
CA ASP A 604 -26.81 3.99 -20.37
C ASP A 604 -26.03 4.86 -21.35
N PRO A 605 -26.64 5.94 -21.89
CA PRO A 605 -25.91 6.93 -22.65
C PRO A 605 -24.96 7.71 -21.78
N GLY A 606 -23.98 8.36 -22.39
CA GLY A 606 -23.00 9.20 -21.73
C GLY A 606 -22.05 9.81 -22.73
N GLU A 607 -21.35 10.84 -22.32
CA GLU A 607 -20.37 11.52 -23.15
C GLU A 607 -19.08 11.78 -22.38
N SER A 608 -17.97 11.89 -23.09
CA SER A 608 -16.69 12.32 -22.49
C SER A 608 -15.91 13.22 -23.43
N ARG A 609 -15.23 14.24 -22.87
CA ARG A 609 -14.32 15.12 -23.61
C ARG A 609 -13.22 15.63 -22.69
N PHE A 610 -12.00 15.73 -23.22
CA PHE A 610 -10.88 16.38 -22.53
C PHE A 610 -10.57 17.71 -23.17
N TYR A 611 -10.37 18.73 -22.31
CA TYR A 611 -9.93 20.07 -22.64
C TYR A 611 -8.50 20.25 -22.15
N LEU A 612 -7.58 20.51 -23.07
CA LEU A 612 -6.14 20.46 -22.82
C LEU A 612 -5.50 21.80 -23.19
N SER A 613 -4.34 22.09 -22.59
CA SER A 613 -3.51 23.23 -22.94
C SER A 613 -2.08 22.79 -23.23
N LEU A 614 -1.39 23.57 -24.08
CA LEU A 614 0.06 23.39 -24.28
C LEU A 614 0.88 23.79 -23.03
N GLU A 615 0.26 24.54 -22.11
CA GLU A 615 0.86 24.94 -20.83
C GLU A 615 0.65 23.89 -19.73
N ASP A 616 -0.19 22.86 -19.96
CA ASP A 616 -0.40 21.77 -19.02
C ASP A 616 0.92 21.01 -18.76
N ASP A 617 1.14 20.56 -17.52
CA ASP A 617 2.42 19.98 -17.08
C ASP A 617 2.90 18.82 -17.96
N ILE A 618 2.02 17.93 -18.40
CA ILE A 618 2.39 16.84 -19.32
C ILE A 618 2.96 17.37 -20.64
N MET A 619 2.34 18.40 -21.19
CA MET A 619 2.81 18.99 -22.45
C MET A 619 4.08 19.81 -22.24
N ARG A 620 4.20 20.53 -21.15
CA ARG A 620 5.37 21.33 -20.79
C ARG A 620 6.61 20.45 -20.54
N LEU A 621 6.45 19.31 -19.84
CA LEU A 621 7.55 18.46 -19.40
C LEU A 621 7.92 17.36 -20.41
N PHE A 622 6.94 16.84 -21.16
CA PHE A 622 7.11 15.68 -22.05
C PHE A 622 6.64 15.93 -23.48
N GLY A 623 6.07 17.12 -23.74
CA GLY A 623 5.62 17.51 -25.08
C GLY A 623 6.80 17.71 -26.04
N SER A 624 6.60 17.33 -27.32
CA SER A 624 7.63 17.52 -28.34
C SER A 624 7.80 19.01 -28.68
N GLU A 625 9.02 19.53 -28.64
CA GLU A 625 9.36 20.90 -29.06
C GLU A 625 8.93 21.19 -30.52
N ARG A 626 8.93 20.15 -31.35
CA ARG A 626 8.44 20.28 -32.75
C ARG A 626 6.96 20.65 -32.81
N VAL A 627 6.16 20.12 -31.88
CA VAL A 627 4.73 20.45 -31.79
C VAL A 627 4.55 21.89 -31.31
N MET A 628 5.30 22.29 -30.27
CA MET A 628 5.27 23.67 -29.76
C MET A 628 5.73 24.69 -30.81
N GLY A 629 6.87 24.45 -31.46
CA GLY A 629 7.39 25.34 -32.52
C GLY A 629 6.54 25.39 -33.78
N MET A 630 5.78 24.32 -34.10
CA MET A 630 4.84 24.32 -35.21
C MET A 630 3.60 25.17 -34.89
N MET A 631 3.13 25.11 -33.62
CA MET A 631 1.98 25.88 -33.16
C MET A 631 2.26 27.38 -33.12
N GLU A 632 3.48 27.76 -32.72
CA GLU A 632 3.91 29.18 -32.78
C GLU A 632 3.91 29.72 -34.22
N LYS A 633 4.31 28.89 -35.19
CA LYS A 633 4.32 29.26 -36.61
C LYS A 633 2.94 29.34 -37.24
N LEU A 634 1.94 28.64 -36.73
CA LEU A 634 0.56 28.67 -37.22
C LEU A 634 -0.20 29.92 -36.82
N GLY A 635 0.31 30.76 -35.92
CA GLY A 635 -0.31 32.02 -35.52
C GLY A 635 -1.73 31.89 -34.93
N VAL A 636 -2.02 30.74 -34.30
CA VAL A 636 -3.36 30.45 -33.74
C VAL A 636 -3.67 31.37 -32.56
N ASP A 637 -4.85 31.92 -32.54
CA ASP A 637 -5.36 32.81 -31.48
C ASP A 637 -5.52 32.04 -30.14
N TYR A 638 -5.39 32.74 -29.01
CA TYR A 638 -5.36 32.18 -27.65
C TYR A 638 -6.64 31.40 -27.27
N ASP A 639 -7.78 31.74 -27.86
CA ASP A 639 -9.09 31.16 -27.56
C ASP A 639 -9.61 30.21 -28.66
N THR A 640 -8.83 29.98 -29.71
CA THR A 640 -9.26 29.10 -30.81
C THR A 640 -8.98 27.64 -30.49
N PRO A 641 -10.00 26.75 -30.46
CA PRO A 641 -9.83 25.35 -30.27
C PRO A 641 -9.11 24.70 -31.44
N ILE A 642 -8.19 23.78 -31.14
CA ILE A 642 -7.44 23.01 -32.15
C ILE A 642 -7.85 21.56 -32.01
N GLU A 643 -8.67 21.12 -32.93
CA GLU A 643 -9.08 19.70 -33.03
C GLU A 643 -8.25 19.00 -34.12
N GLN A 644 -7.00 18.68 -33.84
CA GLN A 644 -6.16 17.96 -34.79
C GLN A 644 -5.69 16.61 -34.21
N LYS A 645 -5.95 15.55 -34.96
CA LYS A 645 -5.55 14.18 -34.54
C LYS A 645 -4.06 14.03 -34.27
N MET A 646 -3.23 14.91 -34.87
CA MET A 646 -1.78 14.93 -34.64
C MET A 646 -1.43 15.38 -33.21
N LEU A 647 -2.15 16.34 -32.63
CA LEU A 647 -1.96 16.80 -31.25
C LEU A 647 -2.39 15.75 -30.25
N SER A 648 -3.54 15.10 -30.47
CA SER A 648 -3.97 13.99 -29.61
C SER A 648 -2.96 12.87 -29.59
N ASN A 649 -2.34 12.54 -30.74
CA ASN A 649 -1.27 11.55 -30.79
C ASN A 649 0.01 12.00 -30.07
N ALA A 650 0.35 13.29 -30.14
CA ALA A 650 1.51 13.83 -29.42
C ALA A 650 1.32 13.76 -27.90
N ILE A 651 0.12 14.09 -27.41
CA ILE A 651 -0.25 14.00 -25.99
C ILE A 651 -0.23 12.53 -25.51
N GLU A 652 -0.80 11.62 -26.32
CA GLU A 652 -0.75 10.18 -26.00
C GLU A 652 0.69 9.65 -25.93
N ASN A 653 1.58 10.12 -26.82
CA ASN A 653 2.99 9.75 -26.76
C ASN A 653 3.69 10.33 -25.53
N ALA A 654 3.36 11.55 -25.13
CA ALA A 654 3.85 12.15 -23.89
C ALA A 654 3.41 11.32 -22.66
N GLN A 655 2.14 10.93 -22.59
CA GLN A 655 1.65 10.05 -21.52
C GLN A 655 2.39 8.70 -21.50
N LYS A 656 2.61 8.07 -22.67
CA LYS A 656 3.39 6.82 -22.76
C LYS A 656 4.81 6.96 -22.25
N GLN A 657 5.47 8.12 -22.46
CA GLN A 657 6.80 8.38 -21.89
C GLN A 657 6.76 8.49 -20.37
N VAL A 658 5.73 9.16 -19.81
CA VAL A 658 5.54 9.24 -18.36
C VAL A 658 5.28 7.84 -17.78
N GLU A 659 4.36 7.07 -18.38
CA GLU A 659 4.04 5.69 -17.97
C GLU A 659 5.31 4.81 -17.99
N SER A 660 6.07 4.84 -19.07
CA SER A 660 7.31 4.07 -19.20
C SER A 660 8.36 4.46 -18.15
N ARG A 661 8.50 5.75 -17.86
CA ARG A 661 9.40 6.24 -16.79
C ARG A 661 8.93 5.78 -15.41
N ASN A 662 7.65 5.90 -15.11
CA ASN A 662 7.08 5.46 -13.84
C ASN A 662 7.24 3.94 -13.66
N PHE A 663 7.02 3.15 -14.72
CA PHE A 663 7.30 1.71 -14.75
C PHE A 663 8.77 1.42 -14.46
N GLN A 664 9.70 2.13 -15.15
CA GLN A 664 11.14 1.94 -14.91
C GLN A 664 11.53 2.27 -13.45
N THR A 665 10.95 3.32 -12.86
CA THR A 665 11.17 3.68 -11.46
C THR A 665 10.70 2.56 -10.52
N ARG A 666 9.47 2.04 -10.72
CA ARG A 666 8.95 0.91 -9.92
C ARG A 666 9.79 -0.35 -10.09
N LYS A 667 10.22 -0.66 -11.33
CA LYS A 667 11.10 -1.80 -11.62
C LYS A 667 12.45 -1.67 -10.90
N ASN A 668 13.04 -0.47 -10.90
CA ASN A 668 14.29 -0.23 -10.18
C ASN A 668 14.09 -0.41 -8.65
N VAL A 669 13.02 0.14 -8.08
CA VAL A 669 12.71 -0.06 -6.65
C VAL A 669 12.59 -1.55 -6.32
N LEU A 670 11.89 -2.30 -7.16
CA LEU A 670 11.72 -3.74 -6.98
C LEU A 670 13.07 -4.47 -7.07
N GLN A 671 13.94 -4.14 -8.02
CA GLN A 671 15.25 -4.79 -8.17
C GLN A 671 16.13 -4.65 -6.92
N TYR A 672 16.06 -3.51 -6.24
CA TYR A 672 16.73 -3.32 -4.95
C TYR A 672 16.02 -4.08 -3.83
N ASP A 673 14.69 -4.06 -3.78
CA ASP A 673 13.95 -4.77 -2.73
C ASP A 673 14.00 -6.30 -2.88
N ASP A 674 14.16 -6.83 -4.08
CA ASP A 674 14.36 -8.28 -4.32
C ASP A 674 15.62 -8.81 -3.61
N VAL A 675 16.69 -8.00 -3.53
CA VAL A 675 17.89 -8.36 -2.75
C VAL A 675 17.56 -8.43 -1.26
N MET A 676 16.86 -7.40 -0.76
CA MET A 676 16.39 -7.38 0.63
C MET A 676 15.38 -8.49 0.91
N ASN A 677 14.52 -8.81 -0.06
CA ASN A 677 13.52 -9.85 0.09
C ASN A 677 14.14 -11.23 0.27
N THR A 678 15.20 -11.55 -0.48
CA THR A 678 15.95 -12.80 -0.30
C THR A 678 16.52 -12.92 1.12
N GLN A 679 17.09 -11.84 1.66
CA GLN A 679 17.59 -11.79 3.03
C GLN A 679 16.44 -11.90 4.06
N ARG A 680 15.34 -11.21 3.82
CA ARG A 680 14.12 -11.20 4.66
C ARG A 680 13.53 -12.60 4.80
N GLU A 681 13.39 -13.32 3.70
CA GLU A 681 12.86 -14.69 3.71
C GLU A 681 13.70 -15.64 4.56
N VAL A 682 15.04 -15.56 4.47
CA VAL A 682 15.95 -16.36 5.29
C VAL A 682 15.76 -16.01 6.77
N ILE A 683 15.84 -14.75 7.14
CA ILE A 683 15.75 -14.31 8.53
C ILE A 683 14.37 -14.60 9.12
N TYR A 684 13.29 -14.31 8.39
CA TYR A 684 11.92 -14.54 8.89
C TYR A 684 11.61 -16.03 9.05
N LYS A 685 12.14 -16.88 8.16
CA LYS A 685 12.03 -18.33 8.28
C LYS A 685 12.77 -18.85 9.53
N GLN A 686 14.01 -18.42 9.74
CA GLN A 686 14.78 -18.80 10.93
C GLN A 686 14.11 -18.29 12.21
N ARG A 687 13.66 -17.04 12.20
CA ARG A 687 12.94 -16.44 13.32
C ARG A 687 11.65 -17.20 13.66
N ARG A 688 10.93 -17.66 12.65
CA ARG A 688 9.73 -18.48 12.82
C ARG A 688 10.03 -19.83 13.45
N GLN A 689 11.09 -20.50 13.04
CA GLN A 689 11.54 -21.76 13.63
C GLN A 689 11.86 -21.59 15.12
N VAL A 690 12.55 -20.51 15.49
CA VAL A 690 12.84 -20.19 16.90
C VAL A 690 11.55 -19.92 17.68
N LEU A 691 10.58 -19.20 17.09
CA LEU A 691 9.32 -18.85 17.72
C LEU A 691 8.43 -20.08 17.95
N ASP A 692 8.38 -21.00 16.99
CA ASP A 692 7.57 -22.23 17.02
C ASP A 692 8.19 -23.31 17.93
N GLY A 693 9.42 -23.12 18.40
CA GLY A 693 10.07 -23.98 19.41
C GLY A 693 10.74 -25.22 18.83
N GLU A 694 11.23 -25.15 17.57
CA GLU A 694 12.09 -26.18 17.00
C GLU A 694 13.37 -26.40 17.86
N ASP A 695 14.11 -27.42 17.57
CA ASP A 695 15.29 -27.85 18.34
C ASP A 695 16.33 -26.74 18.54
N LEU A 696 16.13 -25.92 19.59
CA LEU A 696 17.00 -24.80 19.92
C LEU A 696 18.38 -25.30 20.40
N GLN A 697 18.42 -26.44 21.11
CA GLN A 697 19.66 -27.03 21.59
C GLN A 697 20.56 -27.44 20.42
N GLY A 698 20.00 -28.07 19.40
CA GLY A 698 20.74 -28.42 18.19
C GLY A 698 21.25 -27.21 17.45
N SER A 699 20.39 -26.15 17.37
CA SER A 699 20.77 -24.88 16.77
C SER A 699 21.95 -24.21 17.49
N ILE A 700 21.94 -24.15 18.82
CA ILE A 700 23.04 -23.60 19.63
C ILE A 700 24.33 -24.43 19.45
N GLN A 701 24.23 -25.77 19.43
CA GLN A 701 25.38 -26.62 19.19
C GLN A 701 25.98 -26.41 17.79
N ASN A 702 25.16 -26.25 16.78
CA ASN A 702 25.61 -25.92 15.42
C ASN A 702 26.29 -24.54 15.36
N MET A 703 25.75 -23.52 16.07
CA MET A 703 26.40 -22.22 16.17
C MET A 703 27.79 -22.32 16.84
N ILE A 704 27.92 -23.11 17.93
CA ILE A 704 29.21 -23.37 18.60
C ILE A 704 30.19 -23.97 17.61
N HIS A 705 29.78 -25.02 16.89
CA HIS A 705 30.62 -25.69 15.90
C HIS A 705 31.09 -24.72 14.82
N THR A 706 30.16 -23.98 14.19
CA THR A 706 30.47 -23.05 13.10
C THR A 706 31.43 -21.93 13.53
N ILE A 707 31.25 -21.36 14.72
CA ILE A 707 32.12 -20.29 15.20
C ILE A 707 33.52 -20.80 15.53
N VAL A 708 33.62 -22.00 16.16
CA VAL A 708 34.91 -22.62 16.48
C VAL A 708 35.64 -23.00 15.21
N GLU A 709 34.95 -23.63 14.26
CA GLU A 709 35.52 -24.01 12.97
C GLU A 709 36.08 -22.81 12.21
N ASN A 710 35.25 -21.74 12.05
CA ASN A 710 35.66 -20.52 11.36
C ASN A 710 36.87 -19.85 12.04
N ALA A 711 36.89 -19.78 13.37
CA ALA A 711 38.01 -19.20 14.11
C ALA A 711 39.31 -19.99 13.92
N ILE A 712 39.25 -21.30 13.99
CA ILE A 712 40.43 -22.19 13.79
C ILE A 712 40.91 -22.14 12.33
N GLN A 713 39.98 -22.26 11.36
CA GLN A 713 40.31 -22.21 9.92
C GLN A 713 40.90 -20.86 9.51
N GLY A 714 40.33 -19.77 10.01
CA GLY A 714 40.74 -18.40 9.67
C GLY A 714 42.19 -18.10 10.08
N HIS A 715 42.70 -18.73 11.17
CA HIS A 715 44.05 -18.55 11.68
C HIS A 715 45.03 -19.66 11.29
N MET A 716 44.55 -20.80 10.86
CA MET A 716 45.39 -21.91 10.41
C MET A 716 45.94 -21.71 8.99
N GLY A 717 45.20 -21.11 8.11
CA GLY A 717 45.57 -20.87 6.71
C GLY A 717 45.91 -22.18 5.98
N GLU A 718 47.01 -22.16 5.19
CA GLU A 718 47.49 -23.35 4.47
C GLU A 718 48.44 -24.24 5.29
N GLN A 719 48.61 -23.96 6.58
CA GLN A 719 49.53 -24.65 7.46
C GLN A 719 48.98 -26.03 7.91
N LYS A 720 49.85 -27.00 8.11
CA LYS A 720 49.47 -28.34 8.51
C LYS A 720 49.21 -28.44 10.03
N HIS A 721 49.82 -27.58 10.82
CA HIS A 721 49.68 -27.46 12.27
C HIS A 721 49.70 -25.98 12.64
N MET A 722 48.93 -25.61 13.62
CA MET A 722 48.86 -24.27 14.15
C MET A 722 49.97 -24.02 15.17
N ASP A 723 50.56 -22.85 15.19
CA ASP A 723 51.50 -22.45 16.25
C ASP A 723 50.76 -21.84 17.46
N ALA A 724 51.44 -21.69 18.60
CA ALA A 724 50.82 -21.23 19.84
C ALA A 724 50.32 -19.79 19.81
N GLU A 725 50.88 -18.93 18.94
CA GLU A 725 50.45 -17.55 18.78
C GLU A 725 49.15 -17.50 17.98
N SER A 726 49.09 -18.16 16.83
CA SER A 726 47.88 -18.29 16.01
C SER A 726 46.73 -18.98 16.76
N PHE A 727 47.01 -20.02 17.56
CA PHE A 727 45.99 -20.66 18.39
C PHE A 727 45.45 -19.74 19.48
N ARG A 728 46.28 -18.89 20.07
CA ARG A 728 45.88 -17.91 21.07
C ARG A 728 45.01 -16.83 20.44
N GLU A 729 45.34 -16.36 19.24
CA GLU A 729 44.54 -15.42 18.48
C GLU A 729 43.21 -16.03 18.09
N ALA A 730 43.18 -17.26 17.55
CA ALA A 730 41.94 -17.97 17.21
C ALA A 730 41.01 -18.16 18.42
N THR A 731 41.58 -18.42 19.62
CA THR A 731 40.81 -18.65 20.85
C THR A 731 40.51 -17.36 21.64
N ALA A 732 41.06 -16.22 21.24
CA ALA A 732 40.88 -14.95 21.95
C ALA A 732 39.41 -14.55 22.14
N LEU A 733 38.60 -14.78 21.13
CA LEU A 733 37.15 -14.54 21.16
C LEU A 733 36.49 -15.40 22.26
N PHE A 734 36.86 -16.67 22.40
CA PHE A 734 36.21 -17.60 23.32
C PHE A 734 36.53 -17.31 24.78
N HIS A 735 37.63 -16.59 25.07
CA HIS A 735 37.93 -16.09 26.42
C HIS A 735 36.95 -14.99 26.86
N THR A 736 36.25 -14.36 25.91
CA THR A 736 35.13 -13.42 26.20
C THR A 736 33.79 -14.12 26.38
N MET A 737 33.70 -15.42 26.12
CA MET A 737 32.46 -16.18 26.14
C MET A 737 32.47 -17.29 27.21
N PHE A 738 33.28 -18.33 27.04
CA PHE A 738 33.22 -19.55 27.85
C PHE A 738 34.57 -20.06 28.38
N LEU A 739 35.70 -19.63 27.82
CA LEU A 739 37.02 -20.04 28.33
C LEU A 739 37.45 -19.16 29.51
N GLN A 740 38.02 -19.81 30.53
CA GLN A 740 38.64 -19.10 31.67
C GLN A 740 40.05 -18.62 31.29
N PRO A 741 40.57 -17.57 31.91
CA PRO A 741 41.93 -17.12 31.71
C PRO A 741 42.97 -18.23 31.96
N GLY A 742 43.80 -18.52 30.97
CA GLY A 742 44.82 -19.63 31.02
C GLY A 742 44.31 -21.03 30.68
N GLU A 743 43.04 -21.17 30.36
CA GLU A 743 42.45 -22.43 29.86
C GLU A 743 42.83 -22.67 28.40
N LEU A 744 43.10 -23.91 27.99
CA LEU A 744 43.60 -24.27 26.66
C LEU A 744 44.88 -23.53 26.22
N ALA A 745 45.75 -23.15 27.17
CA ALA A 745 47.06 -22.61 26.86
C ALA A 745 48.03 -23.75 26.43
N LEU A 746 47.94 -24.08 25.12
CA LEU A 746 48.76 -25.14 24.51
C LEU A 746 50.11 -24.61 24.03
N THR A 747 51.16 -25.42 24.18
CA THR A 747 52.50 -25.15 23.66
C THR A 747 52.64 -25.62 22.22
N ASP A 748 53.64 -25.11 21.48
CA ASP A 748 53.88 -25.53 20.09
C ASP A 748 54.09 -27.08 19.97
N GLU A 749 54.72 -27.70 20.96
CA GLU A 749 54.93 -29.19 20.98
C GLU A 749 53.60 -29.94 21.16
N GLU A 750 52.67 -29.40 21.88
CA GLU A 750 51.35 -29.97 22.05
C GLU A 750 50.48 -29.77 20.81
N LEU A 751 50.50 -28.59 20.20
CA LEU A 751 49.77 -28.27 18.97
C LEU A 751 50.20 -29.08 17.76
N GLN A 752 51.47 -29.49 17.69
CA GLN A 752 51.94 -30.40 16.63
C GLN A 752 51.28 -31.79 16.64
N LYS A 753 50.61 -32.14 17.72
CA LYS A 753 49.88 -33.44 17.83
C LYS A 753 48.47 -33.37 17.30
N TYR A 754 47.93 -32.18 17.11
CA TYR A 754 46.56 -31.99 16.68
C TYR A 754 46.50 -31.56 15.21
N ASN A 755 45.53 -32.09 14.49
CA ASN A 755 45.13 -31.54 13.20
C ASN A 755 43.98 -30.54 13.39
N GLU A 756 43.56 -29.89 12.31
CA GLU A 756 42.48 -28.90 12.30
C GLU A 756 41.22 -29.41 12.99
N GLN A 757 40.72 -30.59 12.56
CA GLN A 757 39.50 -31.19 13.11
C GLN A 757 39.60 -31.48 14.61
N GLN A 758 40.75 -31.94 15.05
CA GLN A 758 41.00 -32.24 16.47
C GLN A 758 41.05 -30.97 17.33
N LEU A 759 41.57 -29.86 16.77
CA LEU A 759 41.55 -28.56 17.46
C LEU A 759 40.15 -28.04 17.56
N VAL A 760 39.34 -28.12 16.47
CA VAL A 760 37.92 -27.78 16.48
C VAL A 760 37.17 -28.60 17.53
N GLU A 761 37.34 -29.94 17.53
CA GLU A 761 36.71 -30.83 18.52
C GLU A 761 37.13 -30.51 19.97
N LEU A 762 38.37 -30.14 20.19
CA LEU A 762 38.89 -29.80 21.53
C LEU A 762 38.18 -28.56 22.10
N VAL A 763 38.10 -27.48 21.30
CA VAL A 763 37.45 -26.23 21.72
C VAL A 763 35.93 -26.40 21.81
N GLU A 764 35.33 -27.08 20.83
CA GLU A 764 33.90 -27.38 20.79
C GLU A 764 33.45 -28.22 22.01
N ASN A 765 34.18 -29.27 22.35
CA ASN A 765 33.85 -30.08 23.52
C ASN A 765 33.88 -29.26 24.81
N ARG A 766 34.86 -28.37 24.94
CA ARG A 766 34.89 -27.44 26.09
C ARG A 766 33.70 -26.51 26.14
N ALA A 767 33.29 -25.91 25.01
CA ALA A 767 32.09 -25.10 24.93
C ALA A 767 30.82 -25.90 25.32
N LYS A 768 30.70 -27.15 24.83
CA LYS A 768 29.61 -28.07 25.16
C LYS A 768 29.54 -28.42 26.65
N GLU A 769 30.70 -28.62 27.29
CA GLU A 769 30.79 -28.88 28.75
C GLU A 769 30.27 -27.66 29.54
N VAL A 770 30.72 -26.45 29.19
CA VAL A 770 30.29 -25.23 29.87
C VAL A 770 28.79 -24.99 29.64
N TYR A 771 28.30 -25.25 28.42
CA TYR A 771 26.87 -25.16 28.10
C TYR A 771 26.04 -26.17 28.91
N ALA A 772 26.47 -27.44 28.99
CA ALA A 772 25.78 -28.48 29.76
C ALA A 772 25.77 -28.18 31.28
N ALA A 773 26.87 -27.63 31.81
CA ALA A 773 26.93 -27.19 33.21
C ALA A 773 25.94 -26.06 33.49
N LYS A 774 25.83 -25.11 32.58
CA LYS A 774 24.86 -23.99 32.65
C LYS A 774 23.42 -24.49 32.56
N GLU A 775 23.13 -25.44 31.67
CA GLU A 775 21.80 -26.05 31.56
C GLU A 775 21.41 -26.80 32.84
N GLN A 776 22.36 -27.47 33.50
CA GLN A 776 22.14 -28.13 34.81
C GLN A 776 21.84 -27.09 35.92
N GLU A 777 22.51 -25.93 35.89
CA GLU A 777 22.29 -24.85 36.89
C GLU A 777 20.93 -24.21 36.73
N ILE A 778 20.51 -23.93 35.50
CA ILE A 778 19.28 -23.17 35.17
C ILE A 778 18.06 -24.09 35.11
N GLY A 779 18.23 -25.32 34.64
CA GLY A 779 17.19 -26.28 34.31
C GLY A 779 16.73 -26.20 32.86
N SER A 780 16.55 -27.35 32.19
CA SER A 780 16.29 -27.42 30.73
C SER A 780 15.10 -26.58 30.25
N PRO A 781 13.93 -26.56 30.91
CA PRO A 781 12.81 -25.74 30.40
C PRO A 781 13.12 -24.25 30.37
N LEU A 782 13.78 -23.75 31.42
CA LEU A 782 14.10 -22.31 31.52
C LEU A 782 15.27 -21.97 30.58
N MET A 783 16.20 -22.92 30.38
CA MET A 783 17.27 -22.76 29.39
C MET A 783 16.74 -22.63 27.97
N ARG A 784 15.77 -23.46 27.55
CA ARG A 784 15.10 -23.34 26.23
C ARG A 784 14.42 -21.99 26.04
N GLU A 785 13.74 -21.47 27.08
CA GLU A 785 13.12 -20.14 27.02
C GLU A 785 14.18 -19.03 26.95
N LEU A 786 15.27 -19.14 27.71
CA LEU A 786 16.37 -18.18 27.65
C LEU A 786 17.02 -18.13 26.26
N GLU A 787 17.28 -19.28 25.66
CA GLU A 787 17.82 -19.39 24.29
C GLU A 787 16.87 -18.69 23.30
N ARG A 788 15.57 -18.96 23.38
CA ARG A 788 14.57 -18.35 22.52
C ARG A 788 14.55 -16.83 22.67
N VAL A 789 14.54 -16.32 23.89
CA VAL A 789 14.55 -14.89 24.18
C VAL A 789 15.79 -14.22 23.59
N LEU A 790 16.97 -14.83 23.83
CA LEU A 790 18.23 -14.27 23.34
C LEU A 790 18.32 -14.31 21.82
N MET A 791 17.98 -15.45 21.19
CA MET A 791 18.01 -15.58 19.73
C MET A 791 17.08 -14.58 19.05
N LEU A 792 15.81 -14.48 19.49
CA LEU A 792 14.86 -13.53 18.92
C LEU A 792 15.36 -12.09 19.07
N ARG A 793 15.87 -11.73 20.23
CA ARG A 793 16.34 -10.37 20.50
C ARG A 793 17.57 -10.02 19.66
N VAL A 794 18.54 -10.90 19.58
CA VAL A 794 19.77 -10.66 18.80
C VAL A 794 19.43 -10.59 17.31
N VAL A 795 18.60 -11.50 16.80
CA VAL A 795 18.16 -11.45 15.40
C VAL A 795 17.44 -10.14 15.10
N ASP A 796 16.52 -9.69 15.95
CA ASP A 796 15.78 -8.45 15.73
C ASP A 796 16.71 -7.22 15.77
N GLU A 797 17.66 -7.16 16.71
CA GLU A 797 18.64 -6.07 16.79
C GLU A 797 19.48 -5.96 15.52
N TYR A 798 20.12 -7.05 15.09
CA TYR A 798 20.99 -7.05 13.91
C TYR A 798 20.22 -6.91 12.59
N TRP A 799 19.01 -7.46 12.49
CA TRP A 799 18.19 -7.31 11.30
C TRP A 799 17.75 -5.86 11.07
N MET A 800 17.35 -5.13 12.13
CA MET A 800 17.03 -3.71 12.04
C MET A 800 18.25 -2.88 11.61
N ASP A 801 19.45 -3.19 12.13
CA ASP A 801 20.68 -2.51 11.72
C ASP A 801 21.07 -2.83 10.27
N GLN A 802 20.80 -4.06 9.81
CA GLN A 802 21.01 -4.46 8.42
C GLN A 802 20.09 -3.68 7.45
N ILE A 803 18.81 -3.51 7.81
CA ILE A 803 17.88 -2.72 6.99
C ILE A 803 18.40 -1.29 6.81
N ASP A 804 18.85 -0.65 7.87
CA ASP A 804 19.40 0.71 7.82
C ASP A 804 20.71 0.75 7.01
N SER A 805 21.63 -0.20 7.23
CA SER A 805 22.90 -0.29 6.50
C SER A 805 22.70 -0.52 5.00
N MET A 806 21.71 -1.34 4.62
CA MET A 806 21.36 -1.58 3.21
C MET A 806 20.71 -0.34 2.56
N ASN A 807 19.96 0.47 3.31
CA ASN A 807 19.45 1.75 2.81
C ASN A 807 20.60 2.75 2.60
N ASP A 808 21.57 2.83 3.51
CA ASP A 808 22.76 3.68 3.38
C ASP A 808 23.61 3.26 2.17
N LEU A 809 23.81 1.94 1.98
CA LEU A 809 24.49 1.40 0.81
C LEU A 809 23.81 1.83 -0.50
N LYS A 810 22.48 1.74 -0.58
CA LYS A 810 21.69 2.14 -1.76
C LYS A 810 21.91 3.61 -2.14
N GLN A 811 22.00 4.51 -1.15
CA GLN A 811 22.25 5.94 -1.39
C GLN A 811 23.65 6.18 -1.95
N GLY A 812 24.68 5.44 -1.47
CA GLY A 812 26.07 5.57 -1.90
C GLY A 812 26.35 5.04 -3.32
N LEU A 813 25.58 4.08 -3.79
CA LEU A 813 25.85 3.40 -5.08
C LEU A 813 25.56 4.25 -6.32
N GLY A 814 24.73 5.28 -6.23
CA GLY A 814 24.44 6.18 -7.36
C GLY A 814 25.69 6.84 -7.95
N LEU A 815 26.71 7.08 -7.14
CA LEU A 815 28.00 7.64 -7.59
C LEU A 815 28.86 6.63 -8.34
N ARG A 816 28.67 5.32 -8.17
CA ARG A 816 29.45 4.26 -8.82
C ARG A 816 29.00 3.98 -10.25
N ALA A 817 27.84 4.45 -10.66
CA ALA A 817 27.39 4.41 -12.05
C ALA A 817 28.41 5.09 -13.00
N TYR A 818 29.15 6.11 -12.52
CA TYR A 818 30.24 6.74 -13.28
C TYR A 818 31.43 5.80 -13.53
N ALA A 819 31.58 4.73 -12.74
CA ALA A 819 32.64 3.71 -12.91
C ALA A 819 32.22 2.55 -13.84
N GLN A 820 31.14 2.68 -14.61
CA GLN A 820 30.62 1.67 -15.54
C GLN A 820 30.22 0.33 -14.88
N THR A 821 29.98 0.32 -13.58
CA THR A 821 29.44 -0.85 -12.86
C THR A 821 27.93 -0.66 -12.69
N ASP A 822 27.15 -1.70 -13.01
CA ASP A 822 25.71 -1.69 -12.78
C ASP A 822 25.44 -1.55 -11.25
N PRO A 823 24.75 -0.47 -10.81
CA PRO A 823 24.51 -0.23 -9.39
C PRO A 823 23.77 -1.37 -8.70
N VAL A 824 22.85 -2.06 -9.40
CA VAL A 824 22.08 -3.19 -8.84
C VAL A 824 22.98 -4.40 -8.59
N VAL A 825 23.93 -4.67 -9.50
CA VAL A 825 24.90 -5.77 -9.35
C VAL A 825 25.84 -5.48 -8.18
N ALA A 826 26.32 -4.24 -8.05
CA ALA A 826 27.14 -3.83 -6.91
C ALA A 826 26.37 -3.96 -5.59
N TYR A 827 25.11 -3.49 -5.54
CA TYR A 827 24.23 -3.62 -4.39
C TYR A 827 24.01 -5.07 -3.98
N LYS A 828 23.78 -5.95 -4.93
CA LYS A 828 23.61 -7.39 -4.69
C LYS A 828 24.86 -8.02 -4.08
N LYS A 829 26.05 -7.69 -4.61
CA LYS A 829 27.30 -8.26 -4.14
C LYS A 829 27.65 -7.76 -2.73
N GLU A 830 27.69 -6.46 -2.51
CA GLU A 830 28.02 -5.86 -1.21
C GLU A 830 26.95 -6.20 -0.16
N GLY A 831 25.67 -6.19 -0.54
CA GLY A 831 24.58 -6.59 0.34
C GLY A 831 24.65 -8.06 0.76
N TYR A 832 25.17 -8.94 -0.10
CA TYR A 832 25.42 -10.34 0.26
C TYR A 832 26.56 -10.47 1.29
N GLU A 833 27.67 -9.75 1.06
CA GLU A 833 28.81 -9.74 1.99
C GLU A 833 28.39 -9.17 3.36
N MET A 834 27.61 -8.10 3.40
CA MET A 834 27.04 -7.53 4.64
C MET A 834 26.10 -8.51 5.35
N PHE A 835 25.31 -9.26 4.60
CA PHE A 835 24.39 -10.25 5.16
C PHE A 835 25.13 -11.43 5.80
N GLU A 836 26.17 -11.94 5.16
CA GLU A 836 27.03 -13.01 5.74
C GLU A 836 27.71 -12.54 7.03
N GLN A 837 28.22 -11.31 7.05
CA GLN A 837 28.79 -10.72 8.26
C GLN A 837 27.75 -10.57 9.37
N MET A 838 26.53 -10.14 9.04
CA MET A 838 25.43 -10.04 10.00
C MET A 838 25.07 -11.42 10.59
N VAL A 839 24.95 -12.47 9.75
CA VAL A 839 24.63 -13.82 10.21
C VAL A 839 25.71 -14.34 11.16
N ALA A 840 26.99 -14.14 10.84
CA ALA A 840 28.11 -14.50 11.70
C ALA A 840 28.05 -13.74 13.04
N ALA A 841 27.79 -12.44 12.99
CA ALA A 841 27.66 -11.61 14.19
C ALA A 841 26.46 -12.02 15.08
N ILE A 842 25.32 -12.42 14.48
CA ILE A 842 24.16 -12.97 15.23
C ILE A 842 24.56 -14.22 15.98
N GLN A 843 25.28 -15.14 15.34
CA GLN A 843 25.72 -16.38 15.98
C GLN A 843 26.67 -16.09 17.15
N GLU A 844 27.66 -15.24 16.93
CA GLU A 844 28.63 -14.82 17.93
C GLU A 844 27.96 -14.15 19.14
N GLU A 845 27.12 -13.14 18.89
CA GLU A 845 26.46 -12.38 19.97
C GLU A 845 25.45 -13.23 20.74
N THR A 846 24.76 -14.14 20.06
CA THR A 846 23.85 -15.09 20.72
C THR A 846 24.59 -15.96 21.71
N LEU A 847 25.71 -16.57 21.30
CA LEU A 847 26.53 -17.41 22.19
C LEU A 847 27.16 -16.57 23.30
N ARG A 848 27.68 -15.39 22.97
CA ARG A 848 28.29 -14.50 23.98
C ARG A 848 27.29 -14.15 25.08
N ARG A 849 26.09 -13.70 24.72
CA ARG A 849 25.02 -13.40 25.68
C ARG A 849 24.59 -14.65 26.44
N LEU A 850 24.47 -15.79 25.75
CA LEU A 850 24.06 -17.05 26.35
C LEU A 850 25.06 -17.51 27.43
N PHE A 851 26.36 -17.47 27.17
CA PHE A 851 27.38 -17.87 28.14
C PHE A 851 27.58 -16.89 29.29
N LEU A 852 27.37 -15.58 29.07
CA LEU A 852 27.58 -14.55 30.06
C LEU A 852 26.38 -14.29 30.98
N VAL A 853 25.16 -14.55 30.52
CA VAL A 853 23.96 -14.23 31.30
C VAL A 853 23.90 -15.02 32.61
N ARG A 854 23.55 -14.33 33.70
CA ARG A 854 23.30 -14.93 35.00
C ARG A 854 21.91 -14.59 35.45
N LEU A 855 21.08 -15.59 35.71
CA LEU A 855 19.72 -15.38 36.19
C LEU A 855 19.77 -15.12 37.69
N ARG A 856 19.08 -14.08 38.16
CA ARG A 856 18.86 -13.85 39.59
C ARG A 856 17.77 -14.80 40.09
N LYS A 857 17.92 -15.34 41.32
CA LYS A 857 16.89 -16.19 41.92
C LYS A 857 15.56 -15.41 41.97
N ASN A 858 14.48 -15.93 41.38
CA ASN A 858 13.14 -15.40 41.29
C ASN A 858 12.86 -14.38 40.13
N GLU A 859 13.71 -14.22 39.14
CA GLU A 859 13.34 -13.49 37.91
C GLU A 859 12.72 -14.44 36.89
N GLU A 860 11.52 -14.08 36.43
CA GLU A 860 10.92 -14.71 35.24
C GLU A 860 11.63 -14.18 34.00
N VAL A 861 12.03 -15.08 33.09
CA VAL A 861 12.58 -14.70 31.79
C VAL A 861 11.41 -14.18 30.95
N LYS A 862 11.37 -12.87 30.73
CA LYS A 862 10.34 -12.20 29.93
C LYS A 862 10.90 -11.81 28.58
N ARG A 863 10.10 -12.02 27.54
CA ARG A 863 10.40 -11.51 26.19
C ARG A 863 10.04 -10.05 26.12
N GLU A 864 10.96 -9.23 25.66
CA GLU A 864 10.75 -7.79 25.42
C GLU A 864 11.09 -7.47 23.97
N ARG A 865 10.27 -6.62 23.34
CA ARG A 865 10.54 -6.11 22.00
C ARG A 865 11.74 -5.18 22.04
N VAL A 866 12.61 -5.30 21.06
CA VAL A 866 13.82 -4.46 20.90
C VAL A 866 13.45 -2.99 20.73
N ALA A 867 12.38 -2.70 19.99
CA ALA A 867 11.91 -1.35 19.77
C ALA A 867 10.38 -1.25 19.87
N LYS A 868 9.90 -0.07 20.31
CA LYS A 868 8.45 0.23 20.31
C LYS A 868 8.05 0.78 18.94
N ILE A 869 6.98 0.23 18.39
CA ILE A 869 6.37 0.76 17.16
C ILE A 869 5.80 2.14 17.46
N THR A 870 6.21 3.14 16.67
CA THR A 870 5.75 4.53 16.78
C THR A 870 4.96 5.00 15.58
N GLY A 871 5.05 4.29 14.44
CA GLY A 871 4.36 4.64 13.22
C GLY A 871 4.34 3.51 12.19
N GLU A 872 3.38 3.59 11.31
CA GLU A 872 3.23 2.73 10.14
C GLU A 872 3.12 3.62 8.91
N SER A 873 3.81 3.27 7.83
CA SER A 873 3.86 4.07 6.60
C SER A 873 3.74 3.15 5.38
N GLY A 874 2.88 3.49 4.47
CA GLY A 874 2.62 2.75 3.24
C GLY A 874 1.62 3.53 2.36
N ALA A 875 1.12 3.03 1.24
CA ALA A 875 0.05 3.67 0.48
C ALA A 875 -1.30 3.60 1.21
N SER A 876 -2.12 4.67 1.34
CA SER A 876 -3.28 4.72 2.23
C SER A 876 -4.56 5.21 1.59
N ASP A 877 -5.64 4.71 2.13
CA ASP A 877 -7.01 5.12 1.81
C ASP A 877 -7.52 6.39 2.54
N GLY A 878 -6.71 7.02 3.41
CA GLY A 878 -7.08 8.25 4.11
C GLY A 878 -8.18 8.14 5.16
N THR A 879 -8.57 6.93 5.59
CA THR A 879 -9.74 6.71 6.47
C THR A 879 -9.43 6.66 7.97
N VAL A 880 -8.25 7.08 8.42
CA VAL A 880 -7.96 7.14 9.86
C VAL A 880 -8.84 8.21 10.52
N ARG A 881 -10.02 7.82 10.99
CA ARG A 881 -10.74 8.60 12.02
C ARG A 881 -9.84 8.60 13.25
N LYS A 882 -9.32 9.77 13.64
CA LYS A 882 -8.80 9.95 14.99
C LYS A 882 -9.89 9.44 15.93
N GLN A 883 -9.62 8.37 16.67
CA GLN A 883 -10.43 8.15 17.87
C GLN A 883 -10.40 9.47 18.66
N PRO A 884 -11.55 10.02 19.05
CA PRO A 884 -11.54 11.21 19.85
C PRO A 884 -10.71 10.87 21.08
N GLN A 885 -9.48 11.38 21.18
CA GLN A 885 -8.79 11.42 22.43
C GLN A 885 -9.77 12.12 23.35
N ARG A 886 -10.32 11.38 24.31
CA ARG A 886 -11.07 12.00 25.40
C ARG A 886 -10.13 13.07 25.93
N LYS A 887 -10.38 14.33 25.55
CA LYS A 887 -9.73 15.47 26.19
C LYS A 887 -9.94 15.22 27.66
N ALA A 888 -8.86 14.98 28.38
CA ALA A 888 -8.93 14.87 29.81
C ALA A 888 -9.67 16.12 30.27
N ILE A 889 -10.89 15.95 30.79
CA ILE A 889 -11.69 17.06 31.25
C ILE A 889 -10.81 17.73 32.29
N LYS A 890 -10.30 18.93 32.01
CA LYS A 890 -9.51 19.71 32.96
C LYS A 890 -10.47 20.08 34.08
N ILE A 891 -10.54 19.23 35.11
CA ILE A 891 -11.39 19.45 36.27
C ILE A 891 -10.72 20.55 37.09
N GLY A 892 -11.40 21.66 37.26
CA GLY A 892 -10.91 22.78 38.04
C GLY A 892 -10.81 22.35 39.53
N ARG A 893 -9.85 22.92 40.26
CA ARG A 893 -9.59 22.60 41.65
C ARG A 893 -10.86 22.69 42.56
N ASN A 894 -11.85 23.48 42.15
CA ASN A 894 -13.10 23.69 42.91
C ASN A 894 -14.30 22.93 42.39
N ASP A 895 -14.15 22.23 41.23
CA ASP A 895 -15.26 21.44 40.65
C ASP A 895 -15.50 20.15 41.46
N PRO A 896 -16.70 19.58 41.41
CA PRO A 896 -17.02 18.32 42.10
C PRO A 896 -16.18 17.20 41.48
N CYS A 897 -15.64 16.29 42.31
CA CYS A 897 -14.90 15.14 41.85
C CYS A 897 -15.81 14.15 41.11
N PRO A 898 -15.41 13.62 39.94
CA PRO A 898 -16.20 12.65 39.16
C PRO A 898 -16.48 11.32 39.87
N CYS A 899 -15.80 11.04 40.98
CA CYS A 899 -16.02 9.83 41.79
C CYS A 899 -17.43 9.78 42.48
N GLY A 900 -18.26 10.82 42.33
CA GLY A 900 -19.59 10.87 42.94
C GLY A 900 -19.64 11.18 44.44
N SER A 901 -18.47 11.47 45.09
CA SER A 901 -18.40 11.77 46.51
C SER A 901 -18.98 13.13 46.93
N GLY A 902 -19.36 13.98 45.96
CA GLY A 902 -19.80 15.36 46.20
C GLY A 902 -18.71 16.32 46.69
N LEU A 903 -17.49 15.85 46.92
CA LEU A 903 -16.36 16.66 47.36
C LEU A 903 -15.72 17.41 46.18
N LYS A 904 -15.21 18.62 46.48
CA LYS A 904 -14.44 19.36 45.48
C LYS A 904 -13.16 18.60 45.13
N TRP A 905 -12.74 18.66 43.86
CA TRP A 905 -11.54 17.97 43.32
C TRP A 905 -10.32 18.06 44.24
N LYS A 906 -10.00 19.25 44.79
CA LYS A 906 -8.86 19.48 45.69
C LYS A 906 -9.01 18.84 47.09
N LYS A 907 -10.19 18.39 47.47
CA LYS A 907 -10.50 17.79 48.79
C LYS A 907 -10.86 16.31 48.71
N CYS A 908 -10.95 15.75 47.50
CA CYS A 908 -11.25 14.35 47.31
C CYS A 908 -9.97 13.51 47.30
N THR A 909 -9.97 12.42 48.07
CA THR A 909 -8.84 11.47 48.20
C THR A 909 -9.09 10.16 47.46
N CYS A 910 -10.00 10.15 46.49
CA CYS A 910 -10.27 8.93 45.72
C CYS A 910 -9.08 8.50 44.88
N THR A 911 -8.68 7.24 44.95
CA THR A 911 -7.54 6.65 44.20
C THR A 911 -7.86 6.45 42.73
N GLN A 912 -9.14 6.47 42.37
CA GLN A 912 -9.59 6.26 40.99
C GLN A 912 -9.23 7.44 40.05
N PHE A 913 -9.27 8.67 40.57
CA PHE A 913 -9.03 9.89 39.78
C PHE A 913 -7.84 10.72 40.26
N HIS A 914 -7.24 10.38 41.41
CA HIS A 914 -6.05 11.01 42.01
C HIS A 914 -4.94 9.95 42.28
N PRO A 915 -4.36 9.35 41.23
CA PRO A 915 -3.36 8.28 41.44
C PRO A 915 -2.04 8.76 42.10
N GLU A 916 -1.79 10.07 42.15
CA GLU A 916 -0.55 10.64 42.69
C GLU A 916 -0.60 10.88 44.21
N GLN A 917 -1.69 10.55 44.93
CA GLN A 917 -1.82 10.68 46.38
C GLN A 917 -1.70 9.35 47.13
N LYS A 918 -0.79 8.50 46.71
CA LYS A 918 -0.35 7.32 47.45
C LYS A 918 0.81 7.64 48.35
#